data_43d609e74e0225057ce46543c939e4f5
#
_entry.id   43d609e74e0225057ce46543c939e4f5
#
_cell.length_a   1.000
_cell.length_b   1.000
_cell.length_c   1.000
_cell.angle_alpha   90.00
_cell.angle_beta   90.00
_cell.angle_gamma   90.00
#
_symmetry.space_group_name_H-M   'P 1'
#
loop_
_entity.id
_entity.type
_entity.pdbx_description
1 polymer ?
#
loop_
_entity_poly.entity_id
_entity_poly.type
_entity_poly.pdbx_seq_one_letter_code
_entity_poly.pdbx_strand_id
1 'polypeptide(L)'
;MEAPAKLDRLERVTDLVLVLLDTRQPLTLDAIAHQVPGYPTEHSARRQAFERDKRLLRDEGIPVLTQRLPGHEQYGYQIDRESFYLPDLALEPDEQVALHLAVAAVHLGDPSGRDALLKLGAAGLGDVRPMASLVPPAALIELFEAVRTHATAAFTYRAEERRVAPVGLWFRFGHWYLVAWDLDRTAVRTFRVDRIEGDVIRGDAGDAMVPDDVNVDVKAALPEEPWEVEGEDRVAMRVRVDALEARRVVEEVGEDKVVRRLEDGSVDLELGVSSFASIRSWVLGLLDHVVITEPDAFRQELLAWLGDVAGPSSSFPTAASFPEPETAPAGEEPAPPRGAPGRETSRRLRRLLALVGWLAQVGEAPIADAATRFGMSEKELVAELELAACCGIPPYTPDTLMEIEVSEHSVRAFLPAEYARPRRLTPAEGFAVAASARLLLTVPGSEDGALRRALAKLDAALGSREAVGLDVDAPAHLAAVRDAADAHRALEIDYLSGSRDELTTRTVEPVQVATIDGHWYLDAYCHRAGDMRRFRVDRIGAVRPPEGSPGPAVTRARPLEEMFVPGPGAVEVHLQLGPGAQWVPESIPVRAVRRADDGTVTDVVLDVSGLAWFERLLVQLGPAARVVSPPELTSLATEAAGRVRRRYESAAADIVAP
;
A
#
# COMPACT_ATOMS: atom_id res chain seq x y z
N MET A 1 -17.72 32.70 -41.11
CA MET A 1 -17.53 32.77 -39.65
C MET A 1 -17.57 31.32 -39.21
N GLU A 2 -16.38 30.72 -39.15
CA GLU A 2 -16.21 29.36 -38.65
C GLU A 2 -16.61 29.30 -37.19
N ALA A 3 -17.37 28.28 -36.80
CA ALA A 3 -17.69 28.05 -35.40
C ALA A 3 -16.37 27.92 -34.63
N PRO A 4 -16.19 28.58 -33.47
CA PRO A 4 -14.96 28.46 -32.69
C PRO A 4 -14.70 26.98 -32.41
N ALA A 5 -13.50 26.52 -32.76
CA ALA A 5 -13.04 25.18 -32.43
C ALA A 5 -13.32 24.92 -30.94
N LYS A 6 -13.90 23.76 -30.64
CA LYS A 6 -14.25 23.39 -29.27
C LYS A 6 -12.94 23.28 -28.49
N LEU A 7 -12.66 24.29 -27.65
CA LEU A 7 -11.45 24.35 -26.84
C LEU A 7 -11.28 23.04 -26.07
N ASP A 8 -10.09 22.47 -26.05
CA ASP A 8 -9.81 21.28 -25.24
C ASP A 8 -10.05 21.67 -23.76
N ARG A 9 -10.66 20.77 -23.01
CA ARG A 9 -10.87 20.98 -21.58
C ARG A 9 -9.54 21.17 -20.84
N LEU A 10 -8.47 20.52 -21.29
CA LEU A 10 -7.14 20.64 -20.72
C LEU A 10 -6.59 22.05 -20.91
N GLU A 11 -6.72 22.64 -22.09
CA GLU A 11 -6.33 24.01 -22.39
C GLU A 11 -7.06 24.99 -21.46
N ARG A 12 -8.39 24.90 -21.38
CA ARG A 12 -9.18 25.76 -20.47
C ARG A 12 -8.75 25.64 -19.00
N VAL A 13 -8.49 24.43 -18.50
CA VAL A 13 -8.08 24.23 -17.10
C VAL A 13 -6.65 24.73 -16.89
N THR A 14 -5.77 24.60 -17.85
CA THR A 14 -4.41 25.15 -17.80
C THR A 14 -4.44 26.66 -17.74
N ASP A 15 -5.20 27.32 -18.64
CA ASP A 15 -5.40 28.78 -18.61
C ASP A 15 -6.01 29.24 -17.29
N LEU A 16 -6.97 28.50 -16.75
CA LEU A 16 -7.55 28.80 -15.42
C LEU A 16 -6.48 28.81 -14.33
N VAL A 17 -5.56 27.86 -14.32
CA VAL A 17 -4.46 27.81 -13.36
C VAL A 17 -3.56 29.05 -13.53
N LEU A 18 -3.18 29.37 -14.77
CA LEU A 18 -2.28 30.51 -15.05
C LEU A 18 -2.94 31.83 -14.65
N VAL A 19 -4.19 32.05 -15.00
CA VAL A 19 -4.94 33.28 -14.65
C VAL A 19 -5.11 33.41 -13.14
N LEU A 20 -5.45 32.32 -12.44
CA LEU A 20 -5.63 32.35 -10.98
C LEU A 20 -4.29 32.48 -10.22
N LEU A 21 -3.17 32.07 -10.80
CA LEU A 21 -1.83 32.29 -10.25
C LEU A 21 -1.31 33.73 -10.49
N ASP A 22 -1.66 34.31 -11.63
CA ASP A 22 -1.18 35.65 -11.99
C ASP A 22 -1.96 36.77 -11.31
N THR A 23 -3.22 36.51 -10.93
CA THR A 23 -4.05 37.53 -10.31
C THR A 23 -3.55 37.96 -8.92
N ARG A 24 -3.55 39.29 -8.68
CA ARG A 24 -3.24 39.86 -7.36
C ARG A 24 -4.46 40.01 -6.45
N GLN A 25 -5.64 39.91 -7.02
CA GLN A 25 -6.92 40.01 -6.29
C GLN A 25 -7.83 38.87 -6.74
N PRO A 26 -8.65 38.33 -5.83
CA PRO A 26 -9.56 37.25 -6.18
C PRO A 26 -10.54 37.65 -7.30
N LEU A 27 -10.63 36.83 -8.34
CA LEU A 27 -11.50 37.04 -9.48
C LEU A 27 -12.88 36.43 -9.23
N THR A 28 -13.93 37.17 -9.63
CA THR A 28 -15.29 36.59 -9.65
C THR A 28 -15.42 35.55 -10.77
N LEU A 29 -16.42 34.65 -10.68
CA LEU A 29 -16.68 33.67 -11.74
C LEU A 29 -16.93 34.32 -13.10
N ASP A 30 -17.57 35.48 -13.14
CA ASP A 30 -17.80 36.21 -14.38
C ASP A 30 -16.52 36.79 -14.96
N ALA A 31 -15.62 37.31 -14.10
CA ALA A 31 -14.32 37.79 -14.52
C ALA A 31 -13.45 36.63 -15.05
N ILE A 32 -13.47 35.46 -14.40
CA ILE A 32 -12.77 34.26 -14.86
C ILE A 32 -13.29 33.84 -16.24
N ALA A 33 -14.63 33.76 -16.40
CA ALA A 33 -15.22 33.34 -17.66
C ALA A 33 -14.99 34.33 -18.82
N HIS A 34 -14.71 35.59 -18.49
CA HIS A 34 -14.32 36.60 -19.49
C HIS A 34 -12.84 36.47 -19.89
N GLN A 35 -12.01 36.06 -18.94
CA GLN A 35 -10.56 35.94 -19.15
C GLN A 35 -10.16 34.57 -19.69
N VAL A 36 -10.84 33.49 -19.29
CA VAL A 36 -10.51 32.10 -19.67
C VAL A 36 -11.52 31.64 -20.72
N PRO A 37 -11.10 31.40 -21.96
CA PRO A 37 -11.96 30.92 -23.03
C PRO A 37 -12.57 29.55 -22.72
N GLY A 38 -13.74 29.24 -23.33
CA GLY A 38 -14.35 27.91 -23.25
C GLY A 38 -15.34 27.69 -22.10
N TYR A 39 -15.61 28.70 -21.26
CA TYR A 39 -16.73 28.65 -20.31
C TYR A 39 -18.07 28.98 -20.99
N PRO A 40 -19.18 28.30 -20.62
CA PRO A 40 -20.51 28.61 -21.15
C PRO A 40 -20.93 30.04 -20.85
N THR A 41 -21.72 30.64 -21.75
CA THR A 41 -22.26 31.99 -21.58
C THR A 41 -23.42 32.01 -20.56
N GLU A 42 -24.17 30.90 -20.47
CA GLU A 42 -25.29 30.76 -19.54
C GLU A 42 -24.74 30.56 -18.12
N HIS A 43 -25.25 31.34 -17.14
CA HIS A 43 -24.71 31.43 -15.78
C HIS A 43 -24.73 30.10 -15.03
N SER A 44 -25.80 29.32 -15.12
CA SER A 44 -25.90 28.03 -14.39
C SER A 44 -24.95 26.98 -14.96
N ALA A 45 -24.83 26.88 -16.29
CA ALA A 45 -23.90 25.99 -16.97
C ALA A 45 -22.46 26.40 -16.72
N ARG A 46 -22.16 27.71 -16.68
CA ARG A 46 -20.86 28.27 -16.33
C ARG A 46 -20.43 27.87 -14.93
N ARG A 47 -21.33 28.04 -13.94
CA ARG A 47 -21.08 27.66 -12.55
C ARG A 47 -20.79 26.16 -12.42
N GLN A 48 -21.58 25.31 -13.08
CA GLN A 48 -21.35 23.86 -13.05
C GLN A 48 -20.03 23.46 -13.72
N ALA A 49 -19.66 24.10 -14.84
CA ALA A 49 -18.37 23.84 -15.49
C ALA A 49 -17.20 24.24 -14.57
N PHE A 50 -17.24 25.43 -13.98
CA PHE A 50 -16.23 25.92 -13.06
C PHE A 50 -16.09 25.04 -11.80
N GLU A 51 -17.21 24.61 -11.19
CA GLU A 51 -17.15 23.71 -10.03
C GLU A 51 -16.52 22.35 -10.36
N ARG A 52 -16.76 21.83 -11.58
CA ARG A 52 -16.08 20.60 -12.06
C ARG A 52 -14.59 20.82 -12.27
N ASP A 53 -14.18 21.96 -12.82
CA ASP A 53 -12.77 22.29 -13.05
C ASP A 53 -12.07 22.59 -11.72
N LYS A 54 -12.71 23.31 -10.79
CA LYS A 54 -12.21 23.57 -9.44
C LYS A 54 -12.02 22.26 -8.63
N ARG A 55 -12.94 21.29 -8.79
CA ARG A 55 -12.78 19.97 -8.17
C ARG A 55 -11.57 19.24 -8.76
N LEU A 56 -11.41 19.22 -10.08
CA LEU A 56 -10.26 18.65 -10.74
C LEU A 56 -8.96 19.26 -10.24
N LEU A 57 -8.89 20.60 -10.12
CA LEU A 57 -7.70 21.27 -9.58
C LEU A 57 -7.41 20.88 -8.13
N ARG A 58 -8.44 20.76 -7.30
CA ARG A 58 -8.30 20.31 -5.91
C ARG A 58 -7.78 18.88 -5.83
N ASP A 59 -8.30 17.98 -6.66
CA ASP A 59 -7.87 16.58 -6.74
C ASP A 59 -6.39 16.48 -7.17
N GLU A 60 -5.90 17.46 -7.95
CA GLU A 60 -4.49 17.60 -8.35
C GLU A 60 -3.61 18.38 -7.34
N GLY A 61 -4.14 18.69 -6.17
CA GLY A 61 -3.42 19.40 -5.11
C GLY A 61 -3.22 20.89 -5.40
N ILE A 62 -3.99 21.47 -6.32
CA ILE A 62 -3.93 22.89 -6.66
C ILE A 62 -4.96 23.65 -5.81
N PRO A 63 -4.54 24.45 -4.82
CA PRO A 63 -5.44 25.08 -3.86
C PRO A 63 -6.10 26.33 -4.47
N VAL A 64 -7.35 26.20 -4.91
CA VAL A 64 -8.17 27.35 -5.31
C VAL A 64 -8.85 27.92 -4.07
N LEU A 65 -8.32 29.06 -3.58
CA LEU A 65 -8.92 29.78 -2.46
C LEU A 65 -10.24 30.41 -2.89
N THR A 66 -11.23 30.30 -2.01
CA THR A 66 -12.54 30.91 -2.19
C THR A 66 -12.77 31.89 -1.04
N GLN A 67 -12.92 33.17 -1.33
CA GLN A 67 -13.15 34.18 -0.32
C GLN A 67 -14.30 35.11 -0.70
N ARG A 68 -15.04 35.61 0.29
CA ARG A 68 -16.11 36.59 0.06
C ARG A 68 -15.48 37.94 -0.23
N LEU A 69 -15.87 38.56 -1.32
CA LEU A 69 -15.35 39.87 -1.68
C LEU A 69 -15.91 40.97 -0.76
N PRO A 70 -15.05 41.90 -0.28
CA PRO A 70 -15.51 43.00 0.58
C PRO A 70 -16.57 43.85 -0.10
N GLY A 71 -17.74 44.03 0.55
CA GLY A 71 -18.82 44.84 0.02
C GLY A 71 -19.70 44.20 -1.05
N HIS A 72 -19.50 42.94 -1.37
CA HIS A 72 -20.30 42.20 -2.35
C HIS A 72 -20.80 40.85 -1.78
N GLU A 73 -21.94 40.37 -2.29
CA GLU A 73 -22.42 39.01 -1.99
C GLU A 73 -21.74 37.92 -2.84
N GLN A 74 -20.73 38.29 -3.62
CA GLN A 74 -20.03 37.42 -4.55
C GLN A 74 -18.78 36.82 -3.93
N TYR A 75 -18.43 35.61 -4.38
CA TYR A 75 -17.16 34.97 -4.06
C TYR A 75 -16.12 35.31 -5.11
N GLY A 76 -14.88 35.51 -4.64
CA GLY A 76 -13.70 35.63 -5.47
C GLY A 76 -12.83 34.37 -5.34
N TYR A 77 -12.10 34.05 -6.40
CA TYR A 77 -11.24 32.89 -6.53
C TYR A 77 -9.83 33.32 -6.92
N GLN A 78 -8.84 32.71 -6.29
CA GLN A 78 -7.43 32.86 -6.65
C GLN A 78 -6.65 31.62 -6.23
N ILE A 79 -5.45 31.43 -6.78
CA ILE A 79 -4.47 30.47 -6.28
C ILE A 79 -3.38 31.24 -5.57
N ASP A 80 -3.19 30.94 -4.27
CA ASP A 80 -2.11 31.54 -3.52
C ASP A 80 -0.78 30.88 -3.93
N ARG A 81 0.17 31.70 -4.39
CA ARG A 81 1.47 31.24 -4.88
C ARG A 81 2.28 30.51 -3.81
N GLU A 82 2.19 30.91 -2.55
CA GLU A 82 2.90 30.26 -1.44
C GLU A 82 2.31 28.88 -1.13
N SER A 83 1.00 28.71 -1.32
CA SER A 83 0.32 27.43 -1.16
C SER A 83 0.44 26.53 -2.40
N PHE A 84 0.71 27.09 -3.58
CA PHE A 84 0.83 26.32 -4.83
C PHE A 84 2.20 25.68 -4.99
N TYR A 85 3.27 26.36 -4.61
CA TYR A 85 4.62 25.85 -4.70
C TYR A 85 5.06 25.17 -3.40
N LEU A 86 5.83 24.10 -3.53
CA LEU A 86 6.52 23.50 -2.39
C LEU A 86 7.61 24.48 -1.92
N PRO A 87 7.82 24.64 -0.61
CA PRO A 87 9.02 25.30 -0.11
C PRO A 87 10.27 24.69 -0.76
N ASP A 88 11.28 25.50 -1.02
CA ASP A 88 12.53 24.98 -1.54
C ASP A 88 13.14 24.00 -0.54
N LEU A 89 13.20 22.73 -0.92
CA LEU A 89 13.77 21.67 -0.09
C LEU A 89 15.29 21.75 0.00
N ALA A 90 15.93 22.59 -0.83
CA ALA A 90 17.39 22.69 -0.95
C ALA A 90 18.06 21.30 -0.99
N LEU A 91 17.49 20.39 -1.80
CA LEU A 91 18.03 19.03 -1.95
C LEU A 91 19.34 19.06 -2.72
N GLU A 92 20.38 18.49 -2.15
CA GLU A 92 21.63 18.24 -2.84
C GLU A 92 21.46 17.16 -3.94
N PRO A 93 22.33 17.12 -4.96
CA PRO A 93 22.18 16.14 -6.05
C PRO A 93 22.17 14.69 -5.59
N ASP A 94 22.94 14.33 -4.56
CA ASP A 94 22.97 12.99 -3.96
C ASP A 94 21.65 12.67 -3.23
N GLU A 95 21.04 13.66 -2.58
CA GLU A 95 19.76 13.52 -1.90
C GLU A 95 18.60 13.34 -2.89
N GLN A 96 18.65 14.04 -4.03
CA GLN A 96 17.67 13.83 -5.11
C GLN A 96 17.77 12.44 -5.70
N VAL A 97 18.98 11.96 -5.97
CA VAL A 97 19.22 10.59 -6.46
C VAL A 97 18.73 9.56 -5.45
N ALA A 98 18.99 9.76 -4.16
CA ALA A 98 18.59 8.84 -3.10
C ALA A 98 17.05 8.74 -2.97
N LEU A 99 16.31 9.86 -3.03
CA LEU A 99 14.84 9.85 -3.06
C LEU A 99 14.30 9.15 -4.31
N HIS A 100 14.93 9.36 -5.45
CA HIS A 100 14.59 8.68 -6.70
C HIS A 100 14.72 7.16 -6.58
N LEU A 101 15.88 6.71 -6.09
CA LEU A 101 16.12 5.29 -5.88
C LEU A 101 15.09 4.71 -4.91
N ALA A 102 14.74 5.42 -3.84
CA ALA A 102 13.76 4.97 -2.88
C ALA A 102 12.37 4.77 -3.52
N VAL A 103 11.88 5.75 -4.27
CA VAL A 103 10.57 5.64 -4.94
C VAL A 103 10.58 4.61 -6.07
N ALA A 104 11.69 4.50 -6.81
CA ALA A 104 11.82 3.51 -7.88
C ALA A 104 11.94 2.08 -7.35
N ALA A 105 12.55 1.92 -6.16
CA ALA A 105 12.73 0.63 -5.50
C ALA A 105 11.50 0.14 -4.72
N VAL A 106 10.50 1.00 -4.51
CA VAL A 106 9.30 0.68 -3.71
C VAL A 106 8.04 0.78 -4.53
N HIS A 107 7.27 -0.31 -4.57
CA HIS A 107 5.96 -0.36 -5.22
C HIS A 107 4.85 -0.12 -4.19
N LEU A 108 4.08 0.96 -4.37
CA LEU A 108 2.98 1.35 -3.46
C LEU A 108 1.59 1.14 -4.08
N GLY A 109 1.48 0.38 -5.17
CA GLY A 109 0.20 0.06 -5.82
C GLY A 109 -0.38 1.19 -6.69
N ASP A 110 0.17 2.42 -6.62
CA ASP A 110 -0.28 3.56 -7.40
C ASP A 110 0.90 4.39 -7.96
N PRO A 111 0.68 5.30 -8.92
CA PRO A 111 1.73 6.13 -9.51
C PRO A 111 2.15 7.34 -8.67
N SER A 112 1.59 7.58 -7.49
CA SER A 112 1.79 8.81 -6.69
C SER A 112 3.25 9.11 -6.40
N GLY A 113 4.06 8.08 -6.11
CA GLY A 113 5.49 8.24 -5.89
C GLY A 113 6.22 8.76 -7.14
N ARG A 114 5.92 8.21 -8.31
CA ARG A 114 6.50 8.64 -9.59
C ARG A 114 6.05 10.06 -9.95
N ASP A 115 4.79 10.37 -9.74
CA ASP A 115 4.23 11.70 -9.97
C ASP A 115 4.90 12.75 -9.05
N ALA A 116 5.16 12.39 -7.79
CA ALA A 116 5.90 13.23 -6.85
C ALA A 116 7.32 13.53 -7.33
N LEU A 117 8.04 12.52 -7.81
CA LEU A 117 9.40 12.69 -8.34
C LEU A 117 9.44 13.65 -9.53
N LEU A 118 8.45 13.58 -10.43
CA LEU A 118 8.35 14.53 -11.55
C LEU A 118 8.17 15.96 -11.04
N LYS A 119 7.39 16.18 -9.97
CA LYS A 119 7.22 17.49 -9.35
C LYS A 119 8.49 17.99 -8.66
N LEU A 120 9.28 17.10 -8.08
CA LEU A 120 10.55 17.42 -7.43
C LEU A 120 11.72 17.65 -8.42
N GLY A 121 11.44 17.63 -9.72
CA GLY A 121 12.43 17.90 -10.76
C GLY A 121 13.42 16.76 -11.01
N ALA A 122 13.12 15.62 -10.47
CA ALA A 122 14.03 14.49 -10.47
C ALA A 122 14.13 13.82 -11.85
N ALA A 123 15.35 13.49 -12.33
CA ALA A 123 15.61 12.83 -13.61
C ALA A 123 15.24 11.34 -13.54
N GLY A 124 14.61 10.79 -14.56
CA GLY A 124 14.35 9.37 -14.66
C GLY A 124 15.65 8.57 -14.51
N LEU A 125 15.78 7.83 -13.42
CA LEU A 125 16.74 6.76 -13.32
C LEU A 125 16.18 5.60 -14.13
N GLY A 126 17.05 4.90 -14.87
CA GLY A 126 16.68 3.73 -15.65
C GLY A 126 15.95 2.67 -14.81
N ASP A 127 15.64 1.57 -15.43
CA ASP A 127 14.85 0.46 -14.86
C ASP A 127 15.47 -0.05 -13.53
N VAL A 128 15.03 0.53 -12.40
CA VAL A 128 15.42 0.10 -11.06
C VAL A 128 14.51 -1.07 -10.68
N ARG A 129 15.09 -2.19 -10.30
CA ARG A 129 14.30 -3.34 -9.83
C ARG A 129 13.62 -3.00 -8.51
N PRO A 130 12.30 -3.18 -8.38
CA PRO A 130 11.62 -3.00 -7.12
C PRO A 130 12.19 -3.94 -6.05
N MET A 131 12.49 -3.40 -4.87
CA MET A 131 13.00 -4.12 -3.70
C MET A 131 11.96 -4.23 -2.60
N ALA A 132 10.86 -3.47 -2.71
CA ALA A 132 9.80 -3.48 -1.72
C ALA A 132 8.44 -3.24 -2.38
N SER A 133 7.40 -3.86 -1.82
CA SER A 133 6.00 -3.60 -2.16
C SER A 133 5.19 -3.43 -0.88
N LEU A 134 4.40 -2.38 -0.82
CA LEU A 134 3.54 -2.06 0.31
C LEU A 134 2.30 -1.32 -0.22
N VAL A 135 1.17 -1.99 -0.27
CA VAL A 135 -0.08 -1.39 -0.76
C VAL A 135 -0.82 -0.73 0.42
N PRO A 136 -0.93 0.60 0.46
CA PRO A 136 -1.60 1.29 1.56
C PRO A 136 -3.12 1.09 1.52
N PRO A 137 -3.79 0.88 2.67
CA PRO A 137 -5.26 0.91 2.76
C PRO A 137 -5.84 2.25 2.30
N ALA A 138 -7.05 2.25 1.74
CA ALA A 138 -7.69 3.46 1.20
C ALA A 138 -7.82 4.60 2.24
N ALA A 139 -8.10 4.27 3.50
CA ALA A 139 -8.21 5.24 4.59
C ALA A 139 -6.89 5.96 4.94
N LEU A 140 -5.73 5.38 4.56
CA LEU A 140 -4.42 5.82 5.04
C LEU A 140 -4.08 7.24 4.57
N ILE A 141 -4.43 7.60 3.34
CA ILE A 141 -4.11 8.92 2.76
C ILE A 141 -4.86 10.05 3.49
N GLU A 142 -6.15 9.86 3.77
CA GLU A 142 -6.95 10.83 4.52
C GLU A 142 -6.46 10.97 5.97
N LEU A 143 -6.05 9.86 6.60
CA LEU A 143 -5.47 9.87 7.94
C LEU A 143 -4.10 10.56 7.94
N PHE A 144 -3.25 10.33 6.94
CA PHE A 144 -1.97 11.02 6.80
C PHE A 144 -2.17 12.54 6.68
N GLU A 145 -3.14 12.97 5.85
CA GLU A 145 -3.45 14.38 5.72
C GLU A 145 -4.03 14.97 7.02
N ALA A 146 -4.83 14.20 7.76
CA ALA A 146 -5.33 14.63 9.06
C ALA A 146 -4.19 14.83 10.08
N VAL A 147 -3.23 13.91 10.15
CA VAL A 147 -2.02 14.04 10.98
C VAL A 147 -1.24 15.31 10.60
N ARG A 148 -0.98 15.48 9.29
CA ARG A 148 -0.17 16.59 8.75
C ARG A 148 -0.79 17.96 8.99
N THR A 149 -2.13 18.06 8.88
CA THR A 149 -2.86 19.33 9.05
C THR A 149 -3.35 19.56 10.47
N HIS A 150 -3.05 18.65 11.40
CA HIS A 150 -3.63 18.65 12.75
C HIS A 150 -5.16 18.77 12.72
N ALA A 151 -5.79 17.99 11.83
CA ALA A 151 -7.23 17.93 11.67
C ALA A 151 -7.81 16.71 12.40
N THR A 152 -9.01 16.83 12.92
CA THR A 152 -9.74 15.68 13.46
C THR A 152 -10.09 14.69 12.36
N ALA A 153 -10.26 13.42 12.73
CA ALA A 153 -10.76 12.38 11.85
C ALA A 153 -11.93 11.65 12.50
N ALA A 154 -12.97 11.38 11.72
CA ALA A 154 -14.11 10.57 12.13
C ALA A 154 -14.25 9.37 11.21
N PHE A 155 -14.48 8.19 11.78
CA PHE A 155 -14.60 6.92 11.06
C PHE A 155 -15.37 5.89 11.90
N THR A 156 -15.88 4.85 11.26
CA THR A 156 -16.45 3.68 11.95
C THR A 156 -15.37 2.65 12.25
N TYR A 157 -15.32 2.16 13.48
CA TYR A 157 -14.38 1.15 13.93
C TYR A 157 -15.07 0.12 14.83
N ARG A 158 -15.14 -1.14 14.40
CA ARG A 158 -15.88 -2.20 15.10
C ARG A 158 -17.36 -1.81 15.36
N ALA A 159 -18.02 -1.33 14.31
CA ALA A 159 -19.41 -0.87 14.33
C ALA A 159 -19.70 0.31 15.29
N GLU A 160 -18.68 1.01 15.81
CA GLU A 160 -18.83 2.22 16.61
C GLU A 160 -18.21 3.42 15.87
N GLU A 161 -18.90 4.54 15.86
CA GLU A 161 -18.32 5.79 15.38
C GLU A 161 -17.22 6.26 16.34
N ARG A 162 -16.12 6.74 15.77
CA ARG A 162 -14.97 7.29 16.48
C ARG A 162 -14.67 8.67 15.94
N ARG A 163 -14.36 9.59 16.83
CA ARG A 163 -13.84 10.90 16.51
C ARG A 163 -12.53 11.10 17.25
N VAL A 164 -11.45 11.31 16.51
CA VAL A 164 -10.10 11.31 17.06
C VAL A 164 -9.30 12.52 16.60
N ALA A 165 -8.28 12.90 17.37
CA ALA A 165 -7.19 13.76 16.96
C ALA A 165 -5.98 12.87 16.60
N PRO A 166 -5.70 12.66 15.30
CA PRO A 166 -4.60 11.84 14.83
C PRO A 166 -3.24 12.41 15.22
N VAL A 167 -2.33 11.54 15.69
CA VAL A 167 -0.96 11.94 16.10
C VAL A 167 0.08 11.34 15.17
N GLY A 168 -0.06 10.06 14.80
CA GLY A 168 0.90 9.40 13.92
C GLY A 168 0.38 8.12 13.30
N LEU A 169 1.01 7.74 12.19
CA LEU A 169 0.74 6.51 11.44
C LEU A 169 1.98 5.63 11.50
N TRP A 170 1.81 4.35 11.80
CA TRP A 170 2.92 3.42 11.92
C TRP A 170 2.62 2.09 11.27
N PHE A 171 3.57 1.60 10.46
CA PHE A 171 3.50 0.26 9.90
C PHE A 171 4.29 -0.70 10.79
N ARG A 172 3.63 -1.76 11.27
CA ARG A 172 4.21 -2.79 12.13
C ARG A 172 3.46 -4.11 11.97
N PHE A 173 4.13 -5.23 12.06
CA PHE A 173 3.53 -6.57 11.93
C PHE A 173 2.67 -6.77 10.65
N GLY A 174 3.08 -6.13 9.53
CA GLY A 174 2.32 -6.20 8.29
C GLY A 174 1.05 -5.33 8.23
N HIS A 175 0.82 -4.46 9.22
CA HIS A 175 -0.38 -3.62 9.30
C HIS A 175 -0.04 -2.16 9.58
N TRP A 176 -0.90 -1.27 9.10
CA TRP A 176 -0.87 0.13 9.46
C TRP A 176 -1.66 0.39 10.74
N TYR A 177 -1.10 1.17 11.62
CA TYR A 177 -1.69 1.62 12.88
C TYR A 177 -1.78 3.14 12.90
N LEU A 178 -2.94 3.65 13.32
CA LEU A 178 -3.15 5.05 13.66
C LEU A 178 -3.05 5.19 15.18
N VAL A 179 -2.11 6.00 15.67
CA VAL A 179 -2.08 6.45 17.07
C VAL A 179 -2.78 7.80 17.15
N ALA A 180 -3.79 7.92 17.98
CA ALA A 180 -4.62 9.11 18.08
C ALA A 180 -5.13 9.34 19.50
N TRP A 181 -5.46 10.58 19.81
CA TRP A 181 -6.27 10.92 20.97
C TRP A 181 -7.75 10.72 20.64
N ASP A 182 -8.39 9.77 21.30
CA ASP A 182 -9.83 9.51 21.15
C ASP A 182 -10.61 10.58 21.92
N LEU A 183 -11.31 11.46 21.20
CA LEU A 183 -12.04 12.60 21.76
C LEU A 183 -13.26 12.18 22.58
N ASP A 184 -13.85 11.02 22.25
CA ASP A 184 -15.03 10.51 22.92
C ASP A 184 -14.66 9.74 24.20
N ARG A 185 -13.46 9.16 24.24
CA ARG A 185 -12.96 8.38 25.38
C ARG A 185 -11.87 9.07 26.20
N THR A 186 -11.43 10.24 25.77
CA THR A 186 -10.39 11.05 26.43
C THR A 186 -9.13 10.25 26.79
N ALA A 187 -8.63 9.47 25.84
CA ALA A 187 -7.46 8.61 26.00
C ALA A 187 -6.67 8.46 24.70
N VAL A 188 -5.36 8.21 24.79
CA VAL A 188 -4.57 7.79 23.63
C VAL A 188 -5.02 6.39 23.24
N ARG A 189 -5.27 6.18 21.95
CA ARG A 189 -5.68 4.89 21.39
C ARG A 189 -4.99 4.59 20.07
N THR A 190 -4.84 3.29 19.82
CA THR A 190 -4.25 2.76 18.59
C THR A 190 -5.29 1.99 17.81
N PHE A 191 -5.44 2.35 16.52
CA PHE A 191 -6.41 1.75 15.61
C PHE A 191 -5.69 1.09 14.44
N ARG A 192 -6.00 -0.16 14.14
CA ARG A 192 -5.55 -0.78 12.88
C ARG A 192 -6.33 -0.19 11.71
N VAL A 193 -5.62 0.38 10.75
CA VAL A 193 -6.22 1.12 9.64
C VAL A 193 -7.06 0.22 8.73
N ASP A 194 -6.64 -1.03 8.53
CA ASP A 194 -7.38 -2.03 7.74
C ASP A 194 -8.71 -2.48 8.36
N ARG A 195 -8.98 -2.10 9.62
CA ARG A 195 -10.26 -2.37 10.32
C ARG A 195 -11.19 -1.16 10.36
N ILE A 196 -10.81 -0.06 9.72
CA ILE A 196 -11.68 1.10 9.55
C ILE A 196 -12.73 0.77 8.49
N GLU A 197 -14.00 0.96 8.83
CA GLU A 197 -15.13 0.68 7.98
C GLU A 197 -15.61 1.97 7.29
N GLY A 198 -15.78 1.92 5.97
CA GLY A 198 -16.22 3.09 5.19
C GLY A 198 -15.15 4.18 5.01
N ASP A 199 -15.62 5.39 4.75
CA ASP A 199 -14.76 6.54 4.48
C ASP A 199 -14.32 7.23 5.77
N VAL A 200 -13.09 7.78 5.76
CA VAL A 200 -12.61 8.68 6.81
C VAL A 200 -13.09 10.10 6.51
N ILE A 201 -13.78 10.71 7.45
CA ILE A 201 -14.23 12.10 7.36
C ILE A 201 -13.25 12.97 8.13
N ARG A 202 -12.51 13.82 7.42
CA ARG A 202 -11.56 14.75 8.00
C ARG A 202 -12.23 16.07 8.38
N GLY A 203 -11.87 16.62 9.54
CA GLY A 203 -12.26 17.96 9.98
C GLY A 203 -11.46 19.09 9.35
N ASP A 204 -11.56 20.28 9.92
CA ASP A 204 -10.81 21.45 9.47
C ASP A 204 -9.35 21.41 9.97
N ALA A 205 -8.45 22.03 9.21
CA ALA A 205 -7.04 22.10 9.60
C ALA A 205 -6.88 22.85 10.95
N GLY A 206 -6.16 22.23 11.90
CA GLY A 206 -5.90 22.79 13.23
C GLY A 206 -7.02 22.55 14.24
N ASP A 207 -8.05 21.76 13.93
CA ASP A 207 -9.14 21.46 14.87
C ASP A 207 -8.85 20.26 15.79
N ALA A 208 -7.79 19.50 15.50
CA ALA A 208 -7.36 18.39 16.34
C ALA A 208 -6.64 18.89 17.59
N MET A 209 -7.30 18.76 18.73
CA MET A 209 -6.77 19.17 20.04
C MET A 209 -6.41 17.94 20.86
N VAL A 210 -5.13 17.76 21.11
CA VAL A 210 -4.61 16.87 22.17
C VAL A 210 -4.35 17.74 23.40
N PRO A 211 -4.79 17.36 24.61
CA PRO A 211 -4.54 18.15 25.81
C PRO A 211 -3.04 18.38 26.03
N ASP A 212 -2.65 19.60 26.45
CA ASP A 212 -1.25 20.01 26.63
C ASP A 212 -0.48 19.18 27.67
N ASP A 213 -1.19 18.55 28.60
CA ASP A 213 -0.65 17.68 29.64
C ASP A 213 -0.46 16.21 29.17
N VAL A 214 -0.91 15.89 27.95
CA VAL A 214 -0.79 14.55 27.34
C VAL A 214 0.38 14.53 26.38
N ASN A 215 1.47 13.89 26.76
CA ASN A 215 2.56 13.58 25.86
C ASN A 215 2.30 12.22 25.19
N VAL A 216 2.03 12.22 23.89
CA VAL A 216 1.80 11.00 23.12
C VAL A 216 3.12 10.52 22.53
N ASP A 217 3.70 9.48 23.12
CA ASP A 217 4.78 8.72 22.48
C ASP A 217 4.15 7.69 21.54
N VAL A 218 4.24 7.95 20.23
CA VAL A 218 3.64 7.10 19.19
C VAL A 218 4.19 5.68 19.27
N LYS A 219 5.50 5.51 19.51
CA LYS A 219 6.11 4.17 19.57
C LYS A 219 5.66 3.39 20.80
N ALA A 220 5.58 4.05 21.94
CA ALA A 220 5.13 3.42 23.19
C ALA A 220 3.64 3.07 23.18
N ALA A 221 2.84 3.76 22.34
CA ALA A 221 1.42 3.46 22.16
C ALA A 221 1.15 2.30 21.19
N LEU A 222 2.16 1.85 20.45
CA LEU A 222 1.99 0.72 19.52
C LEU A 222 1.94 -0.61 20.29
N PRO A 223 1.18 -1.59 19.78
CA PRO A 223 1.17 -2.92 20.37
C PRO A 223 2.58 -3.55 20.32
N GLU A 224 2.99 -4.19 21.40
CA GLU A 224 4.24 -4.95 21.43
C GLU A 224 4.13 -6.25 20.63
N GLU A 225 2.91 -6.81 20.55
CA GLU A 225 2.59 -8.05 19.87
C GLU A 225 1.38 -7.89 18.93
N PRO A 226 1.29 -8.64 17.81
CA PRO A 226 0.21 -8.47 16.81
C PRO A 226 -1.21 -8.73 17.35
N TRP A 227 -1.33 -9.46 18.47
CA TRP A 227 -2.61 -9.82 19.10
C TRP A 227 -2.98 -8.95 20.30
N GLU A 228 -2.17 -7.96 20.64
CA GLU A 228 -2.53 -7.04 21.70
C GLU A 228 -3.68 -6.13 21.28
N VAL A 229 -4.60 -5.93 22.22
CA VAL A 229 -5.70 -4.98 22.09
C VAL A 229 -5.54 -3.95 23.19
N GLU A 230 -5.44 -2.70 22.79
CA GLU A 230 -5.24 -1.60 23.72
C GLU A 230 -6.38 -1.46 24.72
N GLY A 231 -6.04 -1.22 25.99
CA GLY A 231 -7.00 -0.98 27.06
C GLY A 231 -7.67 -2.23 27.63
N GLU A 232 -7.23 -3.43 27.23
CA GLU A 232 -7.65 -4.68 27.83
C GLU A 232 -6.54 -5.25 28.73
N ASP A 233 -6.93 -5.89 29.85
CA ASP A 233 -5.98 -6.55 30.75
C ASP A 233 -5.30 -7.73 30.04
N ARG A 234 -3.99 -7.87 30.24
CA ARG A 234 -3.23 -8.99 29.66
C ARG A 234 -3.37 -10.23 30.54
N VAL A 235 -3.73 -11.33 29.93
CA VAL A 235 -3.74 -12.66 30.54
C VAL A 235 -2.51 -13.43 30.04
N ALA A 236 -1.76 -14.02 30.95
CA ALA A 236 -0.65 -14.91 30.57
C ALA A 236 -1.21 -16.18 29.93
N MET A 237 -0.86 -16.42 28.67
CA MET A 237 -1.19 -17.64 27.93
C MET A 237 0.07 -18.47 27.75
N ARG A 238 0.03 -19.74 28.15
CA ARG A 238 1.10 -20.69 27.88
C ARG A 238 0.74 -21.59 26.74
N VAL A 239 1.70 -21.74 25.84
CA VAL A 239 1.57 -22.64 24.69
C VAL A 239 2.79 -23.54 24.58
N ARG A 240 2.57 -24.78 24.13
CA ARG A 240 3.63 -25.67 23.68
C ARG A 240 3.64 -25.73 22.17
N VAL A 241 4.78 -25.43 21.58
CA VAL A 241 5.02 -25.50 20.13
C VAL A 241 5.96 -26.66 19.87
N ASP A 242 5.64 -27.52 18.89
CA ASP A 242 6.45 -28.67 18.56
C ASP A 242 7.79 -28.30 17.89
N ALA A 243 8.69 -29.28 17.80
CA ALA A 243 10.05 -29.09 17.29
C ALA A 243 10.11 -28.55 15.85
N LEU A 244 9.10 -28.84 15.01
CA LEU A 244 9.09 -28.40 13.61
C LEU A 244 8.93 -26.89 13.49
N GLU A 245 8.03 -26.29 14.28
CA GLU A 245 7.72 -24.86 14.25
C GLU A 245 8.46 -24.08 15.34
N ALA A 246 9.06 -24.75 16.36
CA ALA A 246 9.64 -24.12 17.54
C ALA A 246 10.62 -23.00 17.22
N ARG A 247 11.56 -23.23 16.29
CA ARG A 247 12.56 -22.20 15.93
C ARG A 247 11.90 -20.97 15.31
N ARG A 248 11.04 -21.16 14.31
CA ARG A 248 10.35 -20.07 13.61
C ARG A 248 9.49 -19.24 14.55
N VAL A 249 8.74 -19.93 15.43
CA VAL A 249 7.88 -19.26 16.40
C VAL A 249 8.69 -18.47 17.42
N VAL A 250 9.81 -19.02 17.92
CA VAL A 250 10.70 -18.29 18.84
C VAL A 250 11.32 -17.06 18.16
N GLU A 251 11.72 -17.15 16.88
CA GLU A 251 12.21 -16.00 16.13
C GLU A 251 11.11 -14.93 15.94
N GLU A 252 9.84 -15.34 15.78
CA GLU A 252 8.69 -14.45 15.63
C GLU A 252 8.30 -13.73 16.92
N VAL A 253 8.21 -14.47 18.04
CA VAL A 253 7.70 -13.91 19.31
C VAL A 253 8.79 -13.42 20.26
N GLY A 254 10.04 -13.79 20.03
CA GLY A 254 11.19 -13.43 20.86
C GLY A 254 11.64 -14.53 21.83
N GLU A 255 12.95 -14.59 22.06
CA GLU A 255 13.57 -15.54 22.99
C GLU A 255 13.17 -15.29 24.46
N ASP A 256 12.82 -14.08 24.80
CA ASP A 256 12.34 -13.67 26.14
C ASP A 256 11.00 -14.32 26.53
N LYS A 257 10.23 -14.81 25.57
CA LYS A 257 8.97 -15.52 25.81
C LYS A 257 9.17 -17.02 26.08
N VAL A 258 10.38 -17.54 25.87
CA VAL A 258 10.66 -18.96 26.09
C VAL A 258 10.73 -19.28 27.60
N VAL A 259 9.81 -20.10 28.07
CA VAL A 259 9.77 -20.58 29.46
C VAL A 259 10.64 -21.82 29.60
N ARG A 260 10.55 -22.75 28.66
CA ARG A 260 11.28 -24.03 28.72
C ARG A 260 11.48 -24.61 27.31
N ARG A 261 12.66 -25.21 27.11
CA ARG A 261 12.95 -26.08 25.95
C ARG A 261 12.91 -27.53 26.39
N LEU A 262 12.25 -28.40 25.63
CA LEU A 262 12.10 -29.80 25.93
C LEU A 262 13.13 -30.65 25.15
N GLU A 263 13.33 -31.89 25.60
CA GLU A 263 14.33 -32.81 24.99
C GLU A 263 13.96 -33.23 23.56
N ASP A 264 12.66 -33.24 23.24
CA ASP A 264 12.14 -33.53 21.89
C ASP A 264 12.26 -32.36 20.91
N GLY A 265 12.82 -31.23 21.35
CA GLY A 265 12.98 -30.01 20.56
C GLY A 265 11.77 -29.08 20.60
N SER A 266 10.68 -29.47 21.25
CA SER A 266 9.52 -28.57 21.47
C SER A 266 9.85 -27.48 22.48
N VAL A 267 9.06 -26.36 22.46
CA VAL A 267 9.24 -25.23 23.38
C VAL A 267 7.94 -24.86 24.04
N ASP A 268 8.02 -24.52 25.34
CA ASP A 268 6.95 -23.88 26.08
C ASP A 268 7.19 -22.37 26.08
N LEU A 269 6.18 -21.60 25.65
CA LEU A 269 6.21 -20.14 25.57
C LEU A 269 5.15 -19.54 26.49
N GLU A 270 5.41 -18.33 27.00
CA GLU A 270 4.43 -17.53 27.74
C GLU A 270 4.20 -16.21 26.98
N LEU A 271 2.96 -15.97 26.57
CA LEU A 271 2.53 -14.84 25.78
C LEU A 271 1.52 -14.00 26.56
N GLY A 272 1.66 -12.67 26.53
CA GLY A 272 0.67 -11.75 27.05
C GLY A 272 -0.46 -11.57 26.03
N VAL A 273 -1.71 -11.91 26.37
CA VAL A 273 -2.83 -11.92 25.43
C VAL A 273 -4.04 -11.24 26.05
N SER A 274 -4.70 -10.35 25.34
CA SER A 274 -5.90 -9.68 25.83
C SER A 274 -7.11 -10.62 25.85
N SER A 275 -7.29 -11.44 24.80
CA SER A 275 -8.40 -12.42 24.69
C SER A 275 -8.06 -13.52 23.70
N PHE A 276 -8.74 -14.66 23.78
CA PHE A 276 -8.56 -15.72 22.77
C PHE A 276 -8.92 -15.23 21.36
N ALA A 277 -9.94 -14.39 21.20
CA ALA A 277 -10.33 -13.85 19.92
C ALA A 277 -9.20 -13.03 19.23
N SER A 278 -8.34 -12.36 20.01
CA SER A 278 -7.21 -11.57 19.49
C SER A 278 -6.09 -12.46 18.95
N ILE A 279 -5.79 -13.59 19.61
CA ILE A 279 -4.69 -14.50 19.21
C ILE A 279 -5.13 -15.70 18.38
N ARG A 280 -6.44 -15.90 18.22
CA ARG A 280 -7.02 -17.07 17.56
C ARG A 280 -6.40 -17.35 16.19
N SER A 281 -6.26 -16.34 15.35
CA SER A 281 -5.69 -16.51 14.00
C SER A 281 -4.25 -17.01 14.03
N TRP A 282 -3.45 -16.57 15.00
CA TRP A 282 -2.08 -17.03 15.18
C TRP A 282 -2.04 -18.50 15.60
N VAL A 283 -2.81 -18.89 16.62
CA VAL A 283 -2.92 -20.29 17.07
C VAL A 283 -3.38 -21.21 15.94
N LEU A 284 -4.45 -20.82 15.22
CA LEU A 284 -4.98 -21.60 14.09
C LEU A 284 -4.03 -21.63 12.89
N GLY A 285 -3.17 -20.63 12.75
CA GLY A 285 -2.10 -20.61 11.74
C GLY A 285 -1.01 -21.67 11.97
N LEU A 286 -0.90 -22.18 13.18
CA LEU A 286 0.02 -23.28 13.55
C LEU A 286 -0.66 -24.66 13.52
N LEU A 287 -1.98 -24.73 13.39
CA LEU A 287 -2.78 -25.97 13.41
C LEU A 287 -2.44 -26.88 14.61
N ASP A 288 -2.08 -28.13 14.35
CA ASP A 288 -1.73 -29.13 15.36
C ASP A 288 -0.28 -29.03 15.90
N HIS A 289 0.51 -28.05 15.39
CA HIS A 289 1.87 -27.78 15.89
C HIS A 289 1.91 -26.97 17.20
N VAL A 290 0.76 -26.47 17.68
CA VAL A 290 0.65 -25.71 18.92
C VAL A 290 -0.43 -26.26 19.82
N VAL A 291 -0.16 -26.25 21.13
CA VAL A 291 -1.15 -26.62 22.16
C VAL A 291 -1.19 -25.53 23.22
N ILE A 292 -2.38 -24.96 23.47
CA ILE A 292 -2.62 -24.05 24.61
C ILE A 292 -2.64 -24.89 25.89
N THR A 293 -1.67 -24.66 26.77
CA THR A 293 -1.59 -25.36 28.05
C THR A 293 -2.31 -24.60 29.16
N GLU A 294 -2.26 -23.25 29.12
CA GLU A 294 -2.94 -22.35 30.03
C GLU A 294 -3.36 -21.06 29.29
N PRO A 295 -4.48 -20.39 29.64
CA PRO A 295 -5.51 -20.85 30.58
C PRO A 295 -6.47 -21.86 29.92
N ASP A 296 -7.15 -22.66 30.76
CA ASP A 296 -8.14 -23.65 30.27
C ASP A 296 -9.30 -22.99 29.50
N ALA A 297 -9.69 -21.80 29.87
CA ALA A 297 -10.72 -21.04 29.17
C ALA A 297 -10.40 -20.85 27.67
N PHE A 298 -9.17 -20.48 27.32
CA PHE A 298 -8.77 -20.29 25.91
C PHE A 298 -8.74 -21.62 25.15
N ARG A 299 -8.35 -22.71 25.84
CA ARG A 299 -8.41 -24.05 25.26
C ARG A 299 -9.86 -24.45 24.94
N GLN A 300 -10.81 -24.16 25.83
CA GLN A 300 -12.23 -24.44 25.64
C GLN A 300 -12.82 -23.60 24.48
N GLU A 301 -12.46 -22.33 24.38
CA GLU A 301 -12.87 -21.46 23.28
C GLU A 301 -12.34 -21.95 21.93
N LEU A 302 -11.07 -22.43 21.87
CA LEU A 302 -10.52 -23.06 20.68
C LEU A 302 -11.28 -24.32 20.29
N LEU A 303 -11.54 -25.21 21.26
CA LEU A 303 -12.27 -26.44 20.99
C LEU A 303 -13.71 -26.18 20.54
N ALA A 304 -14.36 -25.17 21.07
CA ALA A 304 -15.68 -24.71 20.61
C ALA A 304 -15.61 -24.22 19.16
N TRP A 305 -14.64 -23.34 18.85
CA TRP A 305 -14.40 -22.87 17.46
C TRP A 305 -14.18 -24.02 16.48
N LEU A 306 -13.34 -24.99 16.82
CA LEU A 306 -13.10 -26.18 16.01
C LEU A 306 -14.35 -27.06 15.88
N GLY A 307 -15.22 -27.04 16.87
CA GLY A 307 -16.55 -27.66 16.82
C GLY A 307 -17.46 -27.00 15.78
N ASP A 308 -17.45 -25.66 15.73
CA ASP A 308 -18.23 -24.88 14.76
C ASP A 308 -17.70 -25.08 13.33
N VAL A 309 -16.36 -25.17 13.14
CA VAL A 309 -15.73 -25.52 11.85
C VAL A 309 -16.18 -26.90 11.34
N ALA A 310 -16.29 -27.86 12.24
CA ALA A 310 -16.70 -29.23 11.91
C ALA A 310 -18.23 -29.39 11.80
N GLY A 311 -19.00 -28.39 12.23
CA GLY A 311 -20.46 -28.40 12.23
C GLY A 311 -21.07 -28.23 10.83
N PRO A 312 -22.38 -28.53 10.68
CA PRO A 312 -23.05 -28.30 9.40
C PRO A 312 -23.11 -26.81 9.08
N SER A 313 -22.57 -26.42 7.94
CA SER A 313 -22.62 -25.01 7.43
C SER A 313 -24.06 -24.65 7.00
N SER A 314 -24.93 -24.35 7.96
CA SER A 314 -26.36 -24.10 7.71
C SER A 314 -26.71 -22.71 7.21
N SER A 315 -25.73 -21.79 7.15
CA SER A 315 -25.98 -20.36 6.87
C SER A 315 -25.70 -19.91 5.43
N PHE A 316 -25.22 -20.79 4.56
CA PHE A 316 -24.94 -20.43 3.17
C PHE A 316 -26.11 -20.81 2.24
N PRO A 317 -26.53 -19.91 1.32
CA PRO A 317 -27.47 -20.24 0.28
C PRO A 317 -26.90 -21.31 -0.65
N THR A 318 -27.79 -22.03 -1.36
CA THR A 318 -27.35 -22.98 -2.38
C THR A 318 -26.48 -22.28 -3.40
N ALA A 319 -25.26 -22.80 -3.62
CA ALA A 319 -24.31 -22.21 -4.55
C ALA A 319 -24.93 -22.09 -5.95
N ALA A 320 -25.03 -20.88 -6.48
CA ALA A 320 -25.30 -20.69 -7.89
C ALA A 320 -24.02 -21.06 -8.67
N SER A 321 -24.18 -21.73 -9.83
CA SER A 321 -23.03 -22.00 -10.69
C SER A 321 -22.36 -20.68 -11.09
N PHE A 322 -21.03 -20.60 -10.94
CA PHE A 322 -20.28 -19.50 -11.56
C PHE A 322 -20.52 -19.60 -13.07
N PRO A 323 -20.82 -18.49 -13.76
CA PRO A 323 -20.70 -18.48 -15.21
C PRO A 323 -19.25 -18.86 -15.56
N GLU A 324 -19.07 -19.71 -16.56
CA GLU A 324 -17.73 -19.96 -17.09
C GLU A 324 -17.06 -18.59 -17.35
N PRO A 325 -15.79 -18.39 -16.91
CA PRO A 325 -15.11 -17.15 -17.21
C PRO A 325 -15.14 -16.96 -18.71
N GLU A 326 -15.70 -15.84 -19.19
CA GLU A 326 -15.53 -15.46 -20.57
C GLU A 326 -14.03 -15.45 -20.82
N THR A 327 -13.56 -16.43 -21.58
CA THR A 327 -12.18 -16.50 -22.01
C THR A 327 -11.93 -15.24 -22.84
N ALA A 328 -11.28 -14.25 -22.22
CA ALA A 328 -10.73 -13.13 -22.98
C ALA A 328 -9.87 -13.72 -24.10
N PRO A 329 -10.05 -13.31 -25.35
CA PRO A 329 -9.26 -13.82 -26.46
C PRO A 329 -7.78 -13.61 -26.13
N ALA A 330 -7.02 -14.71 -26.16
CA ALA A 330 -5.59 -14.69 -25.89
C ALA A 330 -4.93 -13.72 -26.88
N GLY A 331 -4.45 -12.58 -26.38
CA GLY A 331 -3.68 -11.64 -27.20
C GLY A 331 -4.02 -10.15 -27.07
N GLU A 332 -5.06 -9.76 -26.37
CA GLU A 332 -5.23 -8.35 -26.00
C GLU A 332 -4.87 -8.15 -24.54
N GLU A 333 -3.81 -7.39 -24.28
CA GLU A 333 -3.62 -6.77 -22.97
C GLU A 333 -4.95 -6.12 -22.58
N PRO A 334 -5.45 -6.32 -21.33
CA PRO A 334 -6.67 -5.68 -20.90
C PRO A 334 -6.46 -4.17 -21.07
N ALA A 335 -7.20 -3.57 -22.01
CA ALA A 335 -7.19 -2.13 -22.18
C ALA A 335 -7.49 -1.53 -20.80
N PRO A 336 -6.69 -0.59 -20.31
CA PRO A 336 -6.90 0.00 -19.01
C PRO A 336 -8.36 0.48 -18.94
N PRO A 337 -9.08 0.26 -17.82
CA PRO A 337 -10.48 0.63 -17.72
C PRO A 337 -10.61 2.06 -18.19
N ARG A 338 -11.45 2.30 -19.21
CA ARG A 338 -11.68 3.63 -19.78
C ARG A 338 -12.07 4.53 -18.61
N GLY A 339 -11.09 5.31 -18.14
CA GLY A 339 -11.26 6.20 -17.00
C GLY A 339 -12.43 7.14 -17.24
N ALA A 340 -13.20 7.43 -16.19
CA ALA A 340 -14.20 8.48 -16.27
C ALA A 340 -13.56 9.74 -16.89
N PRO A 341 -14.25 10.50 -17.76
CA PRO A 341 -13.67 11.60 -18.55
C PRO A 341 -12.87 12.65 -17.75
N GLY A 342 -13.05 12.70 -16.44
CA GLY A 342 -12.29 13.53 -15.53
C GLY A 342 -10.87 13.00 -15.21
N ARG A 343 -10.67 11.69 -15.09
CA ARG A 343 -9.36 11.10 -14.74
C ARG A 343 -8.32 11.28 -15.82
N GLU A 344 -8.71 11.21 -17.09
CA GLU A 344 -7.80 11.43 -18.20
C GLU A 344 -7.34 12.88 -18.27
N THR A 345 -8.25 13.85 -18.11
CA THR A 345 -7.90 15.27 -18.08
C THR A 345 -6.98 15.59 -16.88
N SER A 346 -7.24 15.00 -15.72
CA SER A 346 -6.40 15.10 -14.52
C SER A 346 -4.98 14.60 -14.79
N ARG A 347 -4.84 13.39 -15.33
CA ARG A 347 -3.54 12.81 -15.67
C ARG A 347 -2.76 13.66 -16.66
N ARG A 348 -3.43 14.16 -17.72
CA ARG A 348 -2.82 15.03 -18.72
C ARG A 348 -2.39 16.36 -18.13
N LEU A 349 -3.22 17.00 -17.29
CA LEU A 349 -2.88 18.25 -16.62
C LEU A 349 -1.64 18.09 -15.71
N ARG A 350 -1.62 17.04 -14.90
CA ARG A 350 -0.50 16.74 -14.00
C ARG A 350 0.80 16.60 -14.79
N ARG A 351 0.78 15.81 -15.86
CA ARG A 351 1.92 15.57 -16.72
C ARG A 351 2.37 16.83 -17.46
N LEU A 352 1.43 17.60 -18.02
CA LEU A 352 1.72 18.85 -18.71
C LEU A 352 2.40 19.87 -17.78
N LEU A 353 1.85 20.09 -16.60
CA LEU A 353 2.44 21.00 -15.62
C LEU A 353 3.81 20.53 -15.10
N ALA A 354 4.06 19.23 -15.02
CA ALA A 354 5.36 18.69 -14.66
C ALA A 354 6.37 18.86 -15.80
N LEU A 355 5.95 18.62 -17.05
CA LEU A 355 6.74 18.81 -18.26
C LEU A 355 7.17 20.27 -18.42
N VAL A 356 6.23 21.21 -18.26
CA VAL A 356 6.50 22.66 -18.32
C VAL A 356 7.49 23.08 -17.23
N GLY A 357 7.28 22.61 -15.98
CA GLY A 357 8.20 22.90 -14.87
C GLY A 357 9.61 22.36 -15.12
N TRP A 358 9.74 21.15 -15.67
CA TRP A 358 11.03 20.58 -16.02
C TRP A 358 11.72 21.35 -17.18
N LEU A 359 10.97 21.66 -18.24
CA LEU A 359 11.51 22.45 -19.35
C LEU A 359 11.96 23.84 -18.91
N ALA A 360 11.28 24.47 -17.95
CA ALA A 360 11.70 25.73 -17.36
C ALA A 360 13.07 25.65 -16.65
N GLN A 361 13.43 24.45 -16.15
CA GLN A 361 14.74 24.21 -15.51
C GLN A 361 15.84 23.94 -16.52
N VAL A 362 15.57 23.08 -17.54
CA VAL A 362 16.61 22.63 -18.47
C VAL A 362 16.75 23.53 -19.70
N GLY A 363 15.72 24.32 -20.03
CA GLY A 363 15.67 25.23 -21.16
C GLY A 363 15.47 24.51 -22.51
N GLU A 364 16.27 23.50 -22.80
CA GLU A 364 16.22 22.70 -24.03
C GLU A 364 16.49 21.22 -23.76
N ALA A 365 15.78 20.33 -24.44
CA ALA A 365 15.97 18.90 -24.36
C ALA A 365 15.66 18.17 -25.66
N PRO A 366 16.32 17.02 -25.95
CA PRO A 366 15.91 16.13 -27.04
C PRO A 366 14.49 15.59 -26.81
N ILE A 367 13.68 15.50 -27.88
CA ILE A 367 12.31 14.99 -27.83
C ILE A 367 12.27 13.54 -27.28
N ALA A 368 13.19 12.68 -27.73
CA ALA A 368 13.27 11.30 -27.30
C ALA A 368 13.53 11.17 -25.79
N ASP A 369 14.42 12.02 -25.24
CA ASP A 369 14.75 12.03 -23.81
C ASP A 369 13.55 12.51 -22.98
N ALA A 370 12.88 13.58 -23.41
CA ALA A 370 11.67 14.08 -22.78
C ALA A 370 10.53 13.04 -22.82
N ALA A 371 10.31 12.40 -23.97
CA ALA A 371 9.30 11.36 -24.13
C ALA A 371 9.54 10.17 -23.18
N THR A 372 10.78 9.68 -23.14
CA THR A 372 11.19 8.60 -22.22
C THR A 372 10.97 8.99 -20.77
N ARG A 373 11.39 10.21 -20.39
CA ARG A 373 11.27 10.75 -19.03
C ARG A 373 9.83 10.80 -18.52
N PHE A 374 8.91 11.23 -19.39
CA PHE A 374 7.49 11.39 -19.03
C PHE A 374 6.63 10.17 -19.38
N GLY A 375 7.24 9.08 -19.85
CA GLY A 375 6.55 7.82 -20.16
C GLY A 375 5.49 7.99 -21.25
N MET A 376 5.82 8.73 -22.33
CA MET A 376 4.93 9.00 -23.46
C MET A 376 5.67 8.74 -24.78
N SER A 377 4.91 8.54 -25.85
CA SER A 377 5.49 8.54 -27.19
C SER A 377 5.91 9.94 -27.61
N GLU A 378 6.90 10.06 -28.48
CA GLU A 378 7.32 11.37 -29.03
C GLU A 378 6.14 12.14 -29.64
N LYS A 379 5.23 11.44 -30.32
CA LYS A 379 4.03 12.04 -30.89
C LYS A 379 3.07 12.62 -29.84
N GLU A 380 2.87 11.90 -28.73
CA GLU A 380 2.06 12.41 -27.62
C GLU A 380 2.73 13.61 -26.95
N LEU A 381 4.06 13.55 -26.75
CA LEU A 381 4.83 14.66 -26.19
C LEU A 381 4.66 15.93 -27.02
N VAL A 382 4.86 15.82 -28.35
CA VAL A 382 4.70 16.95 -29.26
C VAL A 382 3.30 17.54 -29.18
N ALA A 383 2.26 16.72 -29.20
CA ALA A 383 0.87 17.17 -29.10
C ALA A 383 0.57 17.89 -27.76
N GLU A 384 1.14 17.41 -26.63
CA GLU A 384 0.99 18.08 -25.33
C GLU A 384 1.76 19.42 -25.29
N LEU A 385 2.93 19.50 -25.93
CA LEU A 385 3.72 20.74 -26.00
C LEU A 385 3.08 21.78 -26.93
N GLU A 386 2.52 21.36 -28.06
CA GLU A 386 1.75 22.24 -28.95
C GLU A 386 0.52 22.81 -28.24
N LEU A 387 -0.17 21.99 -27.41
CA LEU A 387 -1.26 22.46 -26.57
C LEU A 387 -0.77 23.45 -25.52
N ALA A 388 0.35 23.16 -24.85
CA ALA A 388 0.94 24.08 -23.86
C ALA A 388 1.30 25.43 -24.47
N ALA A 389 1.84 25.45 -25.69
CA ALA A 389 2.18 26.67 -26.41
C ALA A 389 0.94 27.55 -26.73
N CYS A 390 -0.26 26.97 -26.72
CA CYS A 390 -1.51 27.73 -26.86
C CYS A 390 -2.03 28.30 -25.53
N CYS A 391 -1.49 27.83 -24.39
CA CYS A 391 -1.91 28.27 -23.07
C CYS A 391 -1.17 29.55 -22.62
N GLY A 392 -1.86 30.41 -21.86
CA GLY A 392 -1.27 31.65 -21.40
C GLY A 392 -2.19 32.47 -20.49
N ILE A 393 -1.88 33.75 -20.39
CA ILE A 393 -2.70 34.72 -19.67
C ILE A 393 -3.26 35.78 -20.63
N PRO A 394 -4.45 36.35 -20.34
CA PRO A 394 -5.00 37.42 -21.18
C PRO A 394 -4.00 38.59 -21.33
N PRO A 395 -3.90 39.21 -22.52
CA PRO A 395 -4.78 39.11 -23.70
C PRO A 395 -4.45 38.01 -24.70
N TYR A 396 -3.68 36.98 -24.35
CA TYR A 396 -3.30 35.85 -25.22
C TYR A 396 -2.52 36.30 -26.47
N THR A 397 -1.69 37.30 -26.29
CA THR A 397 -0.72 37.75 -27.30
C THR A 397 0.54 36.89 -27.22
N PRO A 398 1.37 36.81 -28.27
CA PRO A 398 2.55 35.95 -28.27
C PRO A 398 3.48 36.13 -27.07
N ASP A 399 3.52 37.31 -26.47
CA ASP A 399 4.30 37.63 -25.26
C ASP A 399 3.64 37.17 -23.94
N THR A 400 2.37 36.71 -23.98
CA THR A 400 1.62 36.24 -22.83
C THR A 400 1.28 34.74 -22.90
N LEU A 401 1.65 34.08 -23.99
CA LEU A 401 1.58 32.62 -24.14
C LEU A 401 2.85 31.97 -23.60
N MET A 402 2.78 30.65 -23.35
CA MET A 402 3.98 29.88 -23.03
C MET A 402 4.85 29.77 -24.28
N GLU A 403 6.07 30.33 -24.22
CA GLU A 403 7.00 30.30 -25.34
C GLU A 403 7.71 28.95 -25.39
N ILE A 404 7.12 28.02 -26.17
CA ILE A 404 7.63 26.67 -26.38
C ILE A 404 7.87 26.46 -27.86
N GLU A 405 9.10 26.17 -28.24
CA GLU A 405 9.50 25.82 -29.60
C GLU A 405 9.73 24.33 -29.71
N VAL A 406 9.01 23.68 -30.61
CA VAL A 406 9.19 22.26 -30.94
C VAL A 406 9.85 22.16 -32.30
N SER A 407 11.06 21.62 -32.34
CA SER A 407 11.79 21.30 -33.59
C SER A 407 11.63 19.82 -33.92
N GLU A 408 12.27 19.36 -34.99
CA GLU A 408 12.22 17.95 -35.39
C GLU A 408 12.88 17.02 -34.34
N HIS A 409 13.85 17.49 -33.57
CA HIS A 409 14.66 16.64 -32.68
C HIS A 409 14.72 17.15 -31.23
N SER A 410 14.38 18.41 -30.96
CA SER A 410 14.45 19.02 -29.65
C SER A 410 13.24 19.89 -29.35
N VAL A 411 12.95 20.05 -28.06
CA VAL A 411 12.04 21.05 -27.53
C VAL A 411 12.83 22.08 -26.74
N ARG A 412 12.49 23.35 -26.92
CA ARG A 412 13.05 24.48 -26.18
C ARG A 412 11.91 25.26 -25.55
N ALA A 413 12.08 25.66 -24.30
CA ALA A 413 11.10 26.48 -23.61
C ALA A 413 11.76 27.73 -23.01
N PHE A 414 11.15 28.88 -23.24
CA PHE A 414 11.52 30.18 -22.66
C PHE A 414 10.44 30.57 -21.66
N LEU A 415 10.58 30.06 -20.44
CA LEU A 415 9.58 30.21 -19.38
C LEU A 415 10.16 30.97 -18.20
N PRO A 416 9.37 31.80 -17.50
CA PRO A 416 9.80 32.46 -16.28
C PRO A 416 10.33 31.43 -15.26
N ALA A 417 11.39 31.79 -14.54
CA ALA A 417 12.02 30.90 -13.54
C ALA A 417 11.06 30.42 -12.43
N GLU A 418 9.97 31.12 -12.22
CA GLU A 418 8.90 30.72 -11.28
C GLU A 418 8.28 29.36 -11.64
N TYR A 419 8.17 29.02 -12.94
CA TYR A 419 7.66 27.73 -13.39
C TYR A 419 8.61 26.56 -13.11
N ALA A 420 9.89 26.85 -12.89
CA ALA A 420 10.88 25.86 -12.50
C ALA A 420 10.75 25.41 -11.03
N ARG A 421 9.98 26.13 -10.21
CA ARG A 421 9.79 25.79 -8.80
C ARG A 421 8.91 24.54 -8.67
N PRO A 422 9.32 23.57 -7.83
CA PRO A 422 8.50 22.39 -7.58
C PRO A 422 7.11 22.76 -7.05
N ARG A 423 6.07 22.16 -7.62
CA ARG A 423 4.70 22.31 -7.12
C ARG A 423 4.52 21.52 -5.82
N ARG A 424 3.58 21.96 -5.00
CA ARG A 424 3.21 21.25 -3.77
C ARG A 424 2.80 19.82 -4.07
N LEU A 425 3.29 18.89 -3.25
CA LEU A 425 2.89 17.50 -3.33
C LEU A 425 1.47 17.34 -2.81
N THR A 426 0.69 16.51 -3.47
CA THR A 426 -0.59 16.04 -2.90
C THR A 426 -0.31 15.19 -1.66
N PRO A 427 -1.30 14.97 -0.77
CA PRO A 427 -1.13 14.07 0.37
C PRO A 427 -0.65 12.68 -0.02
N ALA A 428 -1.20 12.10 -1.10
CA ALA A 428 -0.78 10.81 -1.63
C ALA A 428 0.68 10.80 -2.11
N GLU A 429 1.10 11.84 -2.84
CA GLU A 429 2.48 11.98 -3.31
C GLU A 429 3.46 12.16 -2.15
N GLY A 430 3.13 13.02 -1.18
CA GLY A 430 3.95 13.25 0.00
C GLY A 430 4.11 11.98 0.83
N PHE A 431 3.01 11.27 1.07
CA PHE A 431 3.02 9.97 1.73
C PHE A 431 3.88 8.96 0.96
N ALA A 432 3.68 8.85 -0.37
CA ALA A 432 4.39 7.88 -1.19
C ALA A 432 5.91 8.06 -1.13
N VAL A 433 6.41 9.29 -1.25
CA VAL A 433 7.85 9.57 -1.15
C VAL A 433 8.38 9.28 0.25
N ALA A 434 7.67 9.74 1.29
CA ALA A 434 8.08 9.54 2.67
C ALA A 434 8.07 8.06 3.08
N ALA A 435 7.03 7.32 2.71
CA ALA A 435 6.92 5.88 2.98
C ALA A 435 7.99 5.08 2.21
N SER A 436 8.22 5.39 0.92
CA SER A 436 9.26 4.74 0.13
C SER A 436 10.65 4.97 0.73
N ALA A 437 10.97 6.21 1.11
CA ALA A 437 12.26 6.53 1.73
C ALA A 437 12.46 5.78 3.05
N ARG A 438 11.43 5.74 3.91
CA ARG A 438 11.48 5.01 5.18
C ARG A 438 11.61 3.50 4.97
N LEU A 439 10.84 2.94 4.05
CA LEU A 439 10.89 1.51 3.76
C LEU A 439 12.26 1.10 3.21
N LEU A 440 12.85 1.89 2.32
CA LEU A 440 14.19 1.61 1.83
C LEU A 440 15.24 1.67 2.95
N LEU A 441 15.09 2.58 3.92
CA LEU A 441 15.98 2.67 5.08
C LEU A 441 15.87 1.49 6.05
N THR A 442 14.81 0.66 5.99
CA THR A 442 14.72 -0.59 6.76
C THR A 442 15.50 -1.74 6.11
N VAL A 443 15.85 -1.61 4.83
CA VAL A 443 16.60 -2.64 4.10
C VAL A 443 18.05 -2.66 4.61
N PRO A 444 18.57 -3.78 5.15
CA PRO A 444 19.94 -3.86 5.63
C PRO A 444 20.97 -3.46 4.55
N GLY A 445 21.96 -2.66 4.90
CA GLY A 445 22.99 -2.17 3.96
C GLY A 445 22.56 -1.01 3.05
N SER A 446 21.34 -0.51 3.17
CA SER A 446 20.89 0.74 2.53
C SER A 446 21.02 1.95 3.47
N GLU A 447 21.98 1.96 4.39
CA GLU A 447 22.27 3.09 5.27
C GLU A 447 22.82 4.27 4.46
N ASP A 448 21.95 4.89 3.66
CA ASP A 448 22.28 6.05 2.86
C ASP A 448 22.07 7.33 3.67
N GLY A 449 23.18 7.99 4.02
CA GLY A 449 23.14 9.27 4.71
C GLY A 449 22.44 10.36 3.89
N ALA A 450 22.52 10.30 2.55
CA ALA A 450 21.82 11.22 1.66
C ALA A 450 20.29 11.03 1.76
N LEU A 451 19.82 9.79 1.76
CA LEU A 451 18.38 9.48 1.89
C LEU A 451 17.81 9.96 3.25
N ARG A 452 18.56 9.79 4.34
CA ARG A 452 18.15 10.29 5.67
C ARG A 452 18.08 11.81 5.71
N ARG A 453 19.04 12.51 5.12
CA ARG A 453 19.03 13.98 5.02
C ARG A 453 17.87 14.47 4.16
N ALA A 454 17.67 13.84 2.99
CA ALA A 454 16.58 14.17 2.08
C ALA A 454 15.20 13.96 2.75
N LEU A 455 15.01 12.84 3.45
CA LEU A 455 13.79 12.55 4.19
C LEU A 455 13.53 13.58 5.30
N ALA A 456 14.56 13.98 6.04
CA ALA A 456 14.42 15.00 7.09
C ALA A 456 13.99 16.37 6.51
N LYS A 457 14.53 16.76 5.34
CA LYS A 457 14.12 17.99 4.63
C LYS A 457 12.68 17.89 4.13
N LEU A 458 12.30 16.75 3.57
CA LEU A 458 10.94 16.46 3.11
C LEU A 458 9.94 16.50 4.27
N ASP A 459 10.23 15.84 5.38
CA ASP A 459 9.38 15.84 6.58
C ASP A 459 9.17 17.24 7.14
N ALA A 460 10.23 18.05 7.16
CA ALA A 460 10.13 19.45 7.60
C ALA A 460 9.22 20.29 6.69
N ALA A 461 9.32 20.10 5.37
CA ALA A 461 8.52 20.84 4.39
C ALA A 461 7.05 20.38 4.36
N LEU A 462 6.79 19.09 4.59
CA LEU A 462 5.44 18.54 4.65
C LEU A 462 4.78 18.75 6.02
N GLY A 463 5.52 19.18 7.05
CA GLY A 463 5.03 19.24 8.42
C GLY A 463 4.74 17.84 8.99
N SER A 464 5.38 16.81 8.44
CA SER A 464 5.11 15.40 8.74
C SER A 464 6.17 14.75 9.65
N ARG A 465 6.93 15.57 10.39
CA ARG A 465 7.96 15.04 11.30
C ARG A 465 7.33 14.07 12.29
N GLU A 466 7.77 12.81 12.26
CA GLU A 466 7.23 11.71 13.06
C GLU A 466 5.79 11.27 12.73
N ALA A 467 5.17 11.86 11.70
CA ALA A 467 3.80 11.51 11.28
C ALA A 467 3.68 10.08 10.72
N VAL A 468 4.76 9.52 10.18
CA VAL A 468 4.78 8.18 9.59
C VAL A 468 6.01 7.43 10.09
N GLY A 469 5.82 6.20 10.53
CA GLY A 469 6.90 5.28 10.87
C GLY A 469 6.71 3.91 10.22
N LEU A 470 7.82 3.18 10.04
CA LEU A 470 7.79 1.82 9.54
C LEU A 470 8.76 0.96 10.35
N ASP A 471 8.22 -0.12 10.92
CA ASP A 471 8.99 -1.20 11.54
C ASP A 471 8.79 -2.46 10.69
N VAL A 472 9.86 -2.91 10.04
CA VAL A 472 9.89 -4.16 9.29
C VAL A 472 10.98 -5.02 9.89
N ASP A 473 10.56 -6.12 10.53
CA ASP A 473 11.48 -7.02 11.20
C ASP A 473 12.44 -7.68 10.20
N ALA A 474 13.72 -7.73 10.52
CA ALA A 474 14.74 -8.37 9.72
C ALA A 474 14.96 -9.81 10.22
N PRO A 475 14.55 -10.86 9.46
CA PRO A 475 14.79 -12.25 9.83
C PRO A 475 16.28 -12.58 9.95
N ALA A 476 16.62 -13.57 10.78
CA ALA A 476 17.99 -13.93 11.11
C ALA A 476 18.90 -14.15 9.88
N HIS A 477 18.37 -14.72 8.81
CA HIS A 477 19.16 -15.05 7.60
C HIS A 477 19.08 -13.99 6.49
N LEU A 478 18.44 -12.85 6.71
CA LEU A 478 18.24 -11.82 5.70
C LEU A 478 19.55 -11.29 5.10
N ALA A 479 20.52 -10.97 5.95
CA ALA A 479 21.83 -10.48 5.50
C ALA A 479 22.55 -11.52 4.63
N ALA A 480 22.57 -12.80 5.06
CA ALA A 480 23.26 -13.86 4.34
C ALA A 480 22.65 -14.14 2.96
N VAL A 481 21.31 -14.17 2.84
CA VAL A 481 20.65 -14.40 1.55
C VAL A 481 20.80 -13.20 0.62
N ARG A 482 20.83 -11.97 1.16
CA ARG A 482 21.08 -10.77 0.39
C ARG A 482 22.49 -10.71 -0.16
N ASP A 483 23.51 -10.91 0.69
CA ASP A 483 24.91 -10.95 0.27
C ASP A 483 25.15 -12.01 -0.82
N ALA A 484 24.41 -13.12 -0.76
CA ALA A 484 24.49 -14.15 -1.78
C ALA A 484 23.81 -13.74 -3.09
N ALA A 485 22.66 -13.03 -3.01
CA ALA A 485 21.97 -12.49 -4.18
C ALA A 485 22.82 -11.43 -4.90
N ASP A 486 23.41 -10.49 -4.14
CA ASP A 486 24.28 -9.43 -4.67
C ASP A 486 25.56 -10.00 -5.30
N ALA A 487 26.11 -11.06 -4.71
CA ALA A 487 27.30 -11.75 -5.21
C ALA A 487 27.01 -12.86 -6.23
N HIS A 488 25.73 -13.07 -6.60
CA HIS A 488 25.28 -14.17 -7.47
C HIS A 488 25.85 -15.54 -7.04
N ARG A 489 25.82 -15.82 -5.73
CA ARG A 489 26.35 -17.06 -5.14
C ARG A 489 25.21 -18.01 -4.79
N ALA A 490 25.33 -19.26 -5.21
CA ALA A 490 24.41 -20.32 -4.81
C ALA A 490 24.48 -20.58 -3.30
N LEU A 491 23.34 -20.97 -2.74
CA LEU A 491 23.16 -21.33 -1.34
C LEU A 491 22.48 -22.69 -1.21
N GLU A 492 22.79 -23.38 -0.14
CA GLU A 492 21.97 -24.46 0.39
C GLU A 492 21.19 -23.92 1.58
N ILE A 493 19.85 -24.06 1.53
CA ILE A 493 18.93 -23.59 2.56
C ILE A 493 18.10 -24.74 3.13
N ASP A 494 17.93 -24.77 4.46
CA ASP A 494 16.91 -25.59 5.10
C ASP A 494 15.62 -24.76 5.16
N TYR A 495 14.60 -25.20 4.44
CA TYR A 495 13.37 -24.43 4.24
C TYR A 495 12.14 -25.15 4.76
N LEU A 496 11.41 -24.52 5.69
CA LEU A 496 10.11 -24.98 6.17
C LEU A 496 9.01 -24.53 5.20
N SER A 497 8.46 -25.47 4.45
CA SER A 497 7.43 -25.20 3.45
C SER A 497 6.06 -25.03 4.10
N GLY A 498 5.53 -23.83 4.21
CA GLY A 498 4.18 -23.58 4.74
C GLY A 498 3.04 -24.14 3.89
N SER A 499 3.30 -24.60 2.67
CA SER A 499 2.30 -25.27 1.82
C SER A 499 2.25 -26.79 2.00
N ARG A 500 3.27 -27.39 2.65
CA ARG A 500 3.40 -28.87 2.82
C ARG A 500 3.72 -29.29 4.25
N ASP A 501 4.06 -28.33 5.14
CA ASP A 501 4.55 -28.59 6.50
C ASP A 501 5.76 -29.53 6.54
N GLU A 502 6.70 -29.32 5.61
CA GLU A 502 7.90 -30.11 5.47
C GLU A 502 9.14 -29.24 5.58
N LEU A 503 10.07 -29.64 6.42
CA LEU A 503 11.44 -29.11 6.41
C LEU A 503 12.25 -29.81 5.31
N THR A 504 12.80 -29.04 4.36
CA THR A 504 13.53 -29.58 3.23
C THR A 504 14.81 -28.79 3.00
N THR A 505 15.91 -29.51 2.70
CA THR A 505 17.14 -28.90 2.23
C THR A 505 17.05 -28.64 0.73
N ARG A 506 17.43 -27.44 0.30
CA ARG A 506 17.34 -27.02 -1.10
C ARG A 506 18.57 -26.23 -1.52
N THR A 507 19.12 -26.58 -2.68
CA THR A 507 20.11 -25.75 -3.36
C THR A 507 19.38 -24.70 -4.19
N VAL A 508 19.70 -23.44 -3.96
CA VAL A 508 19.07 -22.29 -4.62
C VAL A 508 20.12 -21.32 -5.17
N GLU A 509 19.80 -20.66 -6.28
CA GLU A 509 20.58 -19.55 -6.82
C GLU A 509 19.79 -18.26 -6.58
N PRO A 510 20.20 -17.45 -5.60
CA PRO A 510 19.58 -16.19 -5.29
C PRO A 510 19.59 -15.21 -6.46
N VAL A 511 18.44 -14.57 -6.75
CA VAL A 511 18.31 -13.58 -7.81
C VAL A 511 17.98 -12.22 -7.24
N GLN A 512 17.06 -12.18 -6.26
CA GLN A 512 16.60 -10.93 -5.64
C GLN A 512 16.07 -11.20 -4.23
N VAL A 513 16.30 -10.25 -3.34
CA VAL A 513 15.65 -10.18 -2.03
C VAL A 513 14.74 -8.95 -2.00
N ALA A 514 13.50 -9.14 -1.56
CA ALA A 514 12.51 -8.06 -1.51
C ALA A 514 11.60 -8.20 -0.29
N THR A 515 11.03 -7.08 0.15
CA THR A 515 9.98 -7.08 1.18
C THR A 515 8.61 -6.82 0.53
N ILE A 516 7.60 -7.60 0.92
CA ILE A 516 6.22 -7.47 0.44
C ILE A 516 5.32 -7.53 1.67
N ASP A 517 4.55 -6.48 1.88
CA ASP A 517 3.65 -6.31 3.03
C ASP A 517 4.32 -6.63 4.40
N GLY A 518 5.57 -6.16 4.55
CA GLY A 518 6.35 -6.34 5.77
C GLY A 518 7.03 -7.71 5.94
N HIS A 519 6.91 -8.61 4.98
CA HIS A 519 7.60 -9.90 4.98
C HIS A 519 8.72 -9.94 3.94
N TRP A 520 9.85 -10.54 4.32
CA TRP A 520 11.01 -10.69 3.45
C TRP A 520 10.94 -11.95 2.62
N TYR A 521 11.24 -11.81 1.34
CA TYR A 521 11.23 -12.90 0.36
C TYR A 521 12.54 -12.94 -0.41
N LEU A 522 12.98 -14.17 -0.68
CA LEU A 522 14.07 -14.48 -1.58
C LEU A 522 13.49 -15.09 -2.88
N ASP A 523 13.64 -14.40 -4.00
CA ASP A 523 13.43 -15.00 -5.31
C ASP A 523 14.71 -15.71 -5.74
N ALA A 524 14.61 -17.01 -6.00
CA ALA A 524 15.75 -17.84 -6.37
C ALA A 524 15.33 -18.94 -7.34
N TYR A 525 16.27 -19.37 -8.18
CA TYR A 525 16.13 -20.62 -8.91
C TYR A 525 16.37 -21.79 -7.95
N CYS A 526 15.41 -22.70 -7.86
CA CYS A 526 15.47 -23.86 -6.99
C CYS A 526 15.79 -25.10 -7.79
N HIS A 527 16.98 -25.68 -7.60
CA HIS A 527 17.42 -26.88 -8.32
C HIS A 527 16.50 -28.08 -8.09
N ARG A 528 15.94 -28.23 -6.88
CA ARG A 528 14.99 -29.30 -6.56
C ARG A 528 13.67 -29.15 -7.35
N ALA A 529 13.23 -27.93 -7.61
CA ALA A 529 12.00 -27.66 -8.34
C ALA A 529 12.22 -27.52 -9.85
N GLY A 530 13.47 -27.27 -10.28
CA GLY A 530 13.82 -26.97 -11.67
C GLY A 530 13.24 -25.64 -12.16
N ASP A 531 12.91 -24.70 -11.26
CA ASP A 531 12.15 -23.49 -11.58
C ASP A 531 12.43 -22.36 -10.58
N MET A 532 12.05 -21.13 -10.95
CA MET A 532 12.05 -19.98 -10.05
C MET A 532 11.06 -20.18 -8.91
N ARG A 533 11.49 -19.89 -7.68
CA ARG A 533 10.68 -19.96 -6.49
C ARG A 533 10.87 -18.74 -5.62
N ARG A 534 9.79 -18.34 -4.92
CA ARG A 534 9.81 -17.30 -3.90
C ARG A 534 9.79 -17.94 -2.53
N PHE A 535 10.79 -17.65 -1.69
CA PHE A 535 10.97 -18.22 -0.36
C PHE A 535 10.79 -17.10 0.69
N ARG A 536 9.95 -17.30 1.68
CA ARG A 536 9.90 -16.41 2.85
C ARG A 536 11.17 -16.59 3.65
N VAL A 537 11.87 -15.51 3.95
CA VAL A 537 13.19 -15.58 4.61
C VAL A 537 13.07 -16.05 6.07
N ASP A 538 11.99 -15.70 6.77
CA ASP A 538 11.69 -16.16 8.13
C ASP A 538 11.46 -17.69 8.26
N ARG A 539 11.23 -18.37 7.12
CA ARG A 539 11.10 -19.83 7.06
C ARG A 539 12.39 -20.56 6.70
N ILE A 540 13.47 -19.83 6.53
CA ILE A 540 14.81 -20.41 6.29
C ILE A 540 15.43 -20.75 7.64
N GLY A 541 15.71 -22.04 7.86
CA GLY A 541 16.27 -22.56 9.11
C GLY A 541 17.79 -22.49 9.19
N ALA A 542 18.45 -22.64 8.07
CA ALA A 542 19.89 -22.55 7.97
C ALA A 542 20.29 -22.13 6.55
N VAL A 543 21.43 -21.47 6.45
CA VAL A 543 22.04 -21.07 5.17
C VAL A 543 23.48 -21.57 5.16
N ARG A 544 23.86 -22.31 4.11
CA ARG A 544 25.20 -22.91 3.96
C ARG A 544 25.68 -22.74 2.51
N PRO A 545 26.99 -22.77 2.27
CA PRO A 545 27.51 -22.98 0.92
C PRO A 545 27.04 -24.36 0.39
N PRO A 546 26.67 -24.48 -0.89
CA PRO A 546 26.22 -25.75 -1.45
C PRO A 546 27.37 -26.74 -1.55
N GLU A 547 27.06 -28.03 -1.42
CA GLU A 547 28.01 -29.10 -1.74
C GLU A 547 28.16 -29.18 -3.27
N GLY A 548 29.25 -28.63 -3.81
CA GLY A 548 29.56 -28.58 -5.25
C GLY A 548 29.23 -27.22 -5.88
N SER A 549 29.53 -27.07 -7.17
CA SER A 549 29.16 -25.90 -7.95
C SER A 549 27.93 -26.24 -8.79
N PRO A 550 26.73 -25.79 -8.42
CA PRO A 550 25.58 -25.87 -9.32
C PRO A 550 25.93 -25.08 -10.60
N GLY A 551 25.61 -25.63 -11.77
CA GLY A 551 25.77 -24.91 -13.03
C GLY A 551 24.93 -23.63 -13.07
N PRO A 552 25.38 -22.60 -13.79
CA PRO A 552 24.66 -21.34 -13.82
C PRO A 552 23.26 -21.52 -14.42
N ALA A 553 22.22 -21.16 -13.66
CA ALA A 553 20.87 -21.06 -14.18
C ALA A 553 20.66 -19.66 -14.79
N VAL A 554 20.13 -19.61 -16.01
CA VAL A 554 19.71 -18.34 -16.61
C VAL A 554 18.37 -17.97 -15.99
N THR A 555 18.37 -16.98 -15.11
CA THR A 555 17.19 -16.65 -14.31
C THR A 555 16.84 -15.17 -14.41
N ARG A 556 15.55 -14.89 -14.45
CA ARG A 556 14.99 -13.54 -14.39
C ARG A 556 14.18 -13.40 -13.10
N ALA A 557 14.38 -12.29 -12.38
CA ALA A 557 13.57 -11.98 -11.20
C ALA A 557 12.08 -11.91 -11.56
N ARG A 558 11.22 -12.36 -10.67
CA ARG A 558 9.76 -12.23 -10.82
C ARG A 558 9.33 -10.81 -10.48
N PRO A 559 8.29 -10.27 -11.15
CA PRO A 559 7.62 -9.05 -10.70
C PRO A 559 7.14 -9.20 -9.24
N LEU A 560 7.25 -8.11 -8.45
CA LEU A 560 6.81 -8.14 -7.04
C LEU A 560 5.30 -8.29 -6.91
N GLU A 561 4.56 -7.78 -7.89
CA GLU A 561 3.10 -7.87 -7.98
C GLU A 561 2.62 -9.33 -8.15
N GLU A 562 3.45 -10.19 -8.72
CA GLU A 562 3.16 -11.61 -8.86
C GLU A 562 3.46 -12.36 -7.54
N MET A 563 2.67 -12.10 -6.50
CA MET A 563 2.82 -12.78 -5.20
C MET A 563 2.68 -14.29 -5.30
N PHE A 564 1.76 -14.72 -6.13
CA PHE A 564 1.44 -16.12 -6.33
C PHE A 564 1.28 -16.43 -7.82
N VAL A 565 2.09 -17.35 -8.31
CA VAL A 565 1.93 -17.95 -9.64
C VAL A 565 1.52 -19.39 -9.42
N PRO A 566 0.31 -19.78 -9.88
CA PRO A 566 -0.14 -21.16 -9.78
C PRO A 566 0.87 -22.11 -10.42
N GLY A 567 1.39 -23.08 -9.65
CA GLY A 567 2.27 -24.11 -10.19
C GLY A 567 1.51 -25.17 -10.98
N PRO A 568 2.21 -26.00 -11.77
CA PRO A 568 1.59 -27.17 -12.38
C PRO A 568 1.04 -28.07 -11.25
N GLY A 569 -0.29 -28.24 -11.22
CA GLY A 569 -1.00 -28.97 -10.16
C GLY A 569 -1.73 -28.08 -9.14
N ALA A 570 -1.82 -26.77 -9.37
CA ALA A 570 -2.75 -25.92 -8.64
C ALA A 570 -4.19 -26.35 -8.91
N VAL A 571 -4.98 -26.40 -7.86
CA VAL A 571 -6.39 -26.78 -7.91
C VAL A 571 -7.23 -25.52 -7.86
N GLU A 572 -8.13 -25.35 -8.82
CA GLU A 572 -9.11 -24.29 -8.80
C GLU A 572 -10.17 -24.59 -7.74
N VAL A 573 -10.38 -23.66 -6.81
CA VAL A 573 -11.32 -23.83 -5.71
C VAL A 573 -12.38 -22.74 -5.74
N HIS A 574 -13.64 -23.14 -5.69
CA HIS A 574 -14.76 -22.24 -5.46
C HIS A 574 -15.08 -22.20 -3.96
N LEU A 575 -14.98 -21.01 -3.38
CA LEU A 575 -15.20 -20.75 -1.96
C LEU A 575 -16.33 -19.74 -1.79
N GLN A 576 -17.28 -20.03 -0.90
CA GLN A 576 -18.27 -19.06 -0.44
C GLN A 576 -17.83 -18.43 0.87
N LEU A 577 -17.95 -17.10 0.95
CA LEU A 577 -17.52 -16.28 2.07
C LEU A 577 -18.72 -15.54 2.67
N GLY A 578 -18.97 -15.76 3.95
CA GLY A 578 -19.94 -14.99 4.74
C GLY A 578 -19.38 -13.64 5.20
N PRO A 579 -20.15 -12.86 6.00
CA PRO A 579 -19.78 -11.50 6.42
C PRO A 579 -18.41 -11.41 7.10
N GLY A 580 -18.03 -12.40 7.91
CA GLY A 580 -16.73 -12.41 8.62
C GLY A 580 -15.51 -12.72 7.74
N ALA A 581 -15.72 -13.09 6.47
CA ALA A 581 -14.66 -13.50 5.54
C ALA A 581 -14.58 -12.62 4.27
N GLN A 582 -15.29 -11.50 4.23
CA GLN A 582 -15.35 -10.59 3.05
C GLN A 582 -14.00 -9.96 2.69
N TRP A 583 -13.04 -9.95 3.60
CA TRP A 583 -11.68 -9.44 3.39
C TRP A 583 -10.80 -10.35 2.49
N VAL A 584 -11.19 -11.62 2.31
CA VAL A 584 -10.37 -12.61 1.57
C VAL A 584 -9.99 -12.15 0.17
N PRO A 585 -10.92 -11.67 -0.70
CA PRO A 585 -10.56 -11.24 -2.05
C PRO A 585 -9.73 -9.95 -2.10
N GLU A 586 -9.60 -9.24 -0.98
CA GLU A 586 -8.77 -8.03 -0.87
C GLU A 586 -7.33 -8.37 -0.48
N SER A 587 -7.13 -9.50 0.23
CA SER A 587 -5.83 -9.91 0.77
C SER A 587 -5.22 -11.14 0.09
N ILE A 588 -6.01 -11.91 -0.65
CA ILE A 588 -5.59 -13.14 -1.31
C ILE A 588 -5.90 -13.04 -2.80
N PRO A 589 -4.94 -13.36 -3.69
CA PRO A 589 -5.20 -13.36 -5.12
C PRO A 589 -6.32 -14.33 -5.49
N VAL A 590 -7.35 -13.80 -6.13
CA VAL A 590 -8.51 -14.57 -6.61
C VAL A 590 -8.69 -14.39 -8.11
N ARG A 591 -9.16 -15.42 -8.82
CA ARG A 591 -9.46 -15.35 -10.25
C ARG A 591 -10.76 -14.63 -10.56
N ALA A 592 -11.76 -14.83 -9.70
CA ALA A 592 -13.09 -14.25 -9.88
C ALA A 592 -13.75 -13.98 -8.54
N VAL A 593 -14.54 -12.91 -8.50
CA VAL A 593 -15.36 -12.51 -7.34
C VAL A 593 -16.78 -12.23 -7.81
N ARG A 594 -17.76 -12.80 -7.11
CA ARG A 594 -19.16 -12.45 -7.28
C ARG A 594 -19.79 -12.18 -5.92
N ARG A 595 -20.30 -10.98 -5.73
CA ARG A 595 -21.03 -10.61 -4.52
C ARG A 595 -22.53 -10.85 -4.73
N ALA A 596 -23.22 -11.38 -3.72
CA ALA A 596 -24.67 -11.46 -3.73
C ALA A 596 -25.27 -10.04 -3.71
N ASP A 597 -26.46 -9.87 -4.28
CA ASP A 597 -27.15 -8.56 -4.37
C ASP A 597 -27.42 -7.94 -3.00
N ASP A 598 -27.59 -8.76 -1.96
CA ASP A 598 -27.81 -8.36 -0.57
C ASP A 598 -26.50 -8.13 0.21
N GLY A 599 -25.33 -8.37 -0.41
CA GLY A 599 -24.02 -8.22 0.19
C GLY A 599 -23.67 -9.24 1.29
N THR A 600 -24.53 -10.23 1.56
CA THR A 600 -24.35 -11.18 2.68
C THR A 600 -23.33 -12.27 2.38
N VAL A 601 -23.18 -12.65 1.11
CA VAL A 601 -22.29 -13.72 0.66
C VAL A 601 -21.45 -13.24 -0.53
N THR A 602 -20.19 -13.62 -0.52
CA THR A 602 -19.29 -13.45 -1.67
C THR A 602 -18.78 -14.80 -2.11
N ASP A 603 -19.00 -15.12 -3.37
CA ASP A 603 -18.37 -16.27 -4.02
C ASP A 603 -17.02 -15.85 -4.61
N VAL A 604 -15.99 -16.64 -4.40
CA VAL A 604 -14.65 -16.41 -4.97
C VAL A 604 -14.11 -17.69 -5.61
N VAL A 605 -13.33 -17.52 -6.66
CA VAL A 605 -12.55 -18.60 -7.28
C VAL A 605 -11.08 -18.29 -7.10
N LEU A 606 -10.32 -19.22 -6.53
CA LEU A 606 -8.89 -19.08 -6.29
C LEU A 606 -8.12 -20.35 -6.64
N ASP A 607 -6.82 -20.19 -6.92
CA ASP A 607 -5.90 -21.29 -7.17
C ASP A 607 -5.21 -21.74 -5.89
N VAL A 608 -5.29 -23.01 -5.56
CA VAL A 608 -4.65 -23.61 -4.39
C VAL A 608 -3.51 -24.51 -4.84
N SER A 609 -2.27 -24.11 -4.58
CA SER A 609 -1.08 -24.92 -4.86
C SER A 609 -0.59 -25.75 -3.67
N GLY A 610 -1.12 -25.52 -2.46
CA GLY A 610 -0.70 -26.22 -1.25
C GLY A 610 -1.84 -26.39 -0.27
N LEU A 611 -2.17 -27.64 0.03
CA LEU A 611 -3.32 -27.98 0.88
C LEU A 611 -3.12 -27.50 2.32
N ALA A 612 -1.92 -27.63 2.90
CA ALA A 612 -1.67 -27.20 4.27
C ALA A 612 -1.90 -25.69 4.50
N TRP A 613 -1.54 -24.84 3.50
CA TRP A 613 -1.89 -23.42 3.55
C TRP A 613 -3.40 -23.21 3.50
N PHE A 614 -4.09 -23.94 2.61
CA PHE A 614 -5.52 -23.79 2.44
C PHE A 614 -6.30 -24.31 3.65
N GLU A 615 -5.85 -25.38 4.29
CA GLU A 615 -6.37 -25.86 5.57
C GLU A 615 -6.30 -24.79 6.66
N ARG A 616 -5.14 -24.12 6.80
CA ARG A 616 -4.97 -23.01 7.75
C ARG A 616 -5.99 -21.90 7.48
N LEU A 617 -6.11 -21.49 6.22
CA LEU A 617 -7.07 -20.48 5.83
C LEU A 617 -8.49 -20.88 6.21
N LEU A 618 -8.92 -22.08 5.85
CA LEU A 618 -10.28 -22.57 6.13
C LEU A 618 -10.58 -22.66 7.62
N VAL A 619 -9.64 -23.16 8.43
CA VAL A 619 -9.81 -23.25 9.89
C VAL A 619 -9.83 -21.87 10.54
N GLN A 620 -9.05 -20.91 10.04
CA GLN A 620 -9.07 -19.52 10.51
C GLN A 620 -10.39 -18.81 10.16
N LEU A 621 -10.90 -19.01 8.95
CA LEU A 621 -12.19 -18.45 8.51
C LEU A 621 -13.37 -19.11 9.24
N GLY A 622 -13.20 -20.37 9.63
CA GLY A 622 -14.19 -21.12 10.39
C GLY A 622 -15.53 -21.22 9.67
N PRO A 623 -16.66 -21.03 10.40
CA PRO A 623 -18.00 -21.12 9.82
C PRO A 623 -18.31 -19.99 8.81
N ALA A 624 -17.45 -18.97 8.69
CA ALA A 624 -17.63 -17.89 7.73
C ALA A 624 -17.18 -18.26 6.30
N ALA A 625 -16.65 -19.45 6.07
CA ALA A 625 -16.24 -19.92 4.75
C ALA A 625 -16.71 -21.34 4.46
N ARG A 626 -17.06 -21.63 3.19
CA ARG A 626 -17.45 -22.94 2.73
C ARG A 626 -16.85 -23.24 1.36
N VAL A 627 -16.17 -24.38 1.24
CA VAL A 627 -15.73 -24.91 -0.06
C VAL A 627 -16.92 -25.46 -0.81
N VAL A 628 -17.14 -24.99 -2.04
CA VAL A 628 -18.22 -25.43 -2.91
C VAL A 628 -17.72 -26.50 -3.89
N SER A 629 -16.54 -26.27 -4.46
CA SER A 629 -15.86 -27.21 -5.36
C SER A 629 -14.34 -27.03 -5.27
N PRO A 630 -13.55 -28.04 -5.57
CA PRO A 630 -13.97 -29.41 -5.96
C PRO A 630 -14.45 -30.24 -4.75
N PRO A 631 -15.24 -31.30 -4.98
CA PRO A 631 -15.81 -32.11 -3.90
C PRO A 631 -14.80 -32.70 -2.93
N GLU A 632 -13.59 -33.00 -3.41
CA GLU A 632 -12.49 -33.60 -2.62
C GLU A 632 -11.98 -32.66 -1.52
N LEU A 633 -12.21 -31.37 -1.65
CA LEU A 633 -11.74 -30.36 -0.68
C LEU A 633 -12.83 -29.86 0.28
N THR A 634 -14.07 -30.33 0.12
CA THR A 634 -15.19 -29.88 0.97
C THR A 634 -15.06 -30.34 2.43
N SER A 635 -14.37 -31.47 2.70
CA SER A 635 -14.11 -31.99 4.04
C SER A 635 -12.84 -31.47 4.68
N LEU A 636 -12.02 -30.72 3.94
CA LEU A 636 -10.67 -30.35 4.35
C LEU A 636 -10.63 -29.58 5.69
N ALA A 637 -11.53 -28.60 5.87
CA ALA A 637 -11.65 -27.84 7.11
C ALA A 637 -12.00 -28.74 8.31
N THR A 638 -12.97 -29.65 8.11
CA THR A 638 -13.42 -30.60 9.15
C THR A 638 -12.30 -31.58 9.52
N GLU A 639 -11.57 -32.09 8.53
CA GLU A 639 -10.42 -32.98 8.75
C GLU A 639 -9.30 -32.29 9.52
N ALA A 640 -8.93 -31.05 9.13
CA ALA A 640 -7.95 -30.25 9.82
C ALA A 640 -8.37 -29.95 11.27
N ALA A 641 -9.60 -29.50 11.49
CA ALA A 641 -10.14 -29.27 12.81
C ALA A 641 -10.12 -30.55 13.68
N GLY A 642 -10.41 -31.71 13.06
CA GLY A 642 -10.32 -33.01 13.71
C GLY A 642 -8.89 -33.41 14.13
N ARG A 643 -7.87 -33.08 13.31
CA ARG A 643 -6.44 -33.29 13.69
C ARG A 643 -6.06 -32.45 14.89
N VAL A 644 -6.37 -31.15 14.84
CA VAL A 644 -6.09 -30.23 15.95
C VAL A 644 -6.77 -30.72 17.23
N ARG A 645 -8.05 -31.08 17.20
CA ARG A 645 -8.77 -31.61 18.38
C ARG A 645 -8.10 -32.84 18.98
N ARG A 646 -7.74 -33.85 18.15
CA ARG A 646 -7.02 -35.04 18.64
C ARG A 646 -5.69 -34.72 19.29
N ARG A 647 -4.96 -33.70 18.77
CA ARG A 647 -3.72 -33.23 19.39
C ARG A 647 -3.95 -32.67 20.79
N TYR A 648 -5.04 -31.91 20.98
CA TYR A 648 -5.43 -31.39 22.29
C TYR A 648 -5.91 -32.47 23.25
N GLU A 649 -6.61 -33.49 22.77
CA GLU A 649 -7.05 -34.67 23.55
C GLU A 649 -5.84 -35.48 24.06
N SER A 650 -4.84 -35.71 23.19
CA SER A 650 -3.60 -36.40 23.59
C SER A 650 -2.75 -35.57 24.57
N ALA A 651 -2.62 -34.26 24.34
CA ALA A 651 -1.85 -33.39 25.23
C ALA A 651 -2.51 -33.24 26.60
N ALA A 652 -3.84 -33.30 26.70
CA ALA A 652 -4.52 -33.27 28.00
C ALA A 652 -4.14 -34.45 28.89
N ALA A 653 -3.83 -35.63 28.30
CA ALA A 653 -3.34 -36.78 29.04
C ALA A 653 -1.90 -36.56 29.58
N ASP A 654 -1.05 -35.83 28.84
CA ASP A 654 0.33 -35.55 29.23
C ASP A 654 0.45 -34.39 30.25
N ILE A 655 -0.52 -33.45 30.25
CA ILE A 655 -0.56 -32.32 31.19
C ILE A 655 -1.06 -32.76 32.57
N VAL A 656 -1.90 -33.81 32.65
CA VAL A 656 -2.49 -34.33 33.90
C VAL A 656 -1.60 -35.41 34.55
N ALA A 657 -0.59 -35.90 33.87
CA ALA A 657 0.40 -36.79 34.46
C ALA A 657 1.40 -35.98 35.33
N PRO A 658 1.52 -36.26 36.64
CA PRO A 658 2.31 -35.52 37.61
C PRO A 658 3.81 -35.56 37.35
#